data_d6e82178dedfc7dad990578fa6cdf201
#
_entry.id   d6e82178dedfc7dad990578fa6cdf201
#
_cell.length_a   1.000
_cell.length_b   1.000
_cell.length_c   1.000
_cell.angle_alpha   90.00
_cell.angle_beta   90.00
_cell.angle_gamma   90.00
#
_symmetry.space_group_name_H-M   'P 1'
#
loop_
_entity.id
_entity.type
_entity.pdbx_description
1 polymer ?
#
loop_
_entity_poly.entity_id
_entity_poly.type
_entity_poly.pdbx_seq_one_letter_code
_entity_poly.pdbx_strand_id
1 'polypeptide(L)'
;MAKKKAYDNDSISSLKGADRVRKRPGVIFGSDGLEGCEHAVFEILSNAIDEARAGFGRVITVTRFQDRSIQVEDQGRGCPVDWNEKEGRYNWELVFCEMYAGGKYDPTGENYEFSLGLNGLGSCATQYASRYMDVTVCRDGNEYKLHFQRGEIVGQMEVTPLARKKTGTTIRWLPDLEVFTDTDIPLDYYQDVMKRQAVVNAGVTFRLRDEVSPGRFETQDFLYENGIRDYLAELAGDDPITRPVCWEAERQGRDRADKPEYKVKLNIAWCFSNRVHLMEHYHNSSFLEHGGSPDKATRLAFVAALDKYLRENNKYTKGESKITFPDVQECLLLVSSNFSTQTSYENQTKKAITNKFIQDAMSEFLRQQLQVFFIENHDDAERMAAQVLINKRSRETAERTRLGAKKKLSEKIDIANRVQKFVDCRTKEVDRREIYIVEGDSALGSVKLSRDAEFQGLMPVRGKILNCLKADYPRIFKSDVITDLMKVLGCGVEVQGKAAKELSQFDLNNLRWSKVVICTDGDVDGFQIRTLILTMLYRLCPTLIREGYVYIAETPLFEITYREKNAEKTWFAYSEKEKADIVRQLEGKKFTVQRSKGLGENDPEMMWLTTMNPETRRLVKVLPDDAEETARVFDLLLGDNLQGRKDHIA
;
A
#
# COMPACT_ATOMS: atom_id res chain seq x y z
N MET A 1 -14.50 -34.72 -23.35
CA MET A 1 -15.13 -33.37 -23.34
C MET A 1 -16.25 -33.38 -22.34
N ALA A 2 -16.14 -32.65 -21.21
CA ALA A 2 -17.22 -32.53 -20.26
C ALA A 2 -18.37 -31.73 -20.88
N LYS A 3 -19.60 -32.28 -20.88
CA LYS A 3 -20.78 -31.57 -21.33
C LYS A 3 -20.93 -30.26 -20.57
N LYS A 4 -20.88 -29.11 -21.26
CA LYS A 4 -21.27 -27.82 -20.68
C LYS A 4 -22.70 -27.98 -20.13
N LYS A 5 -22.86 -27.80 -18.80
CA LYS A 5 -24.21 -27.70 -18.20
C LYS A 5 -24.96 -26.54 -18.87
N ALA A 6 -26.17 -26.78 -19.32
CA ALA A 6 -27.02 -25.71 -19.85
C ALA A 6 -27.31 -24.70 -18.72
N TYR A 7 -27.30 -23.40 -19.05
CA TYR A 7 -27.73 -22.35 -18.15
C TYR A 7 -29.27 -22.26 -18.27
N ASP A 8 -29.98 -22.93 -17.37
CA ASP A 8 -31.44 -23.04 -17.32
C ASP A 8 -31.99 -22.52 -15.98
N ASN A 9 -33.28 -22.59 -15.78
CA ASN A 9 -33.95 -22.11 -14.57
C ASN A 9 -33.44 -22.79 -13.30
N ASP A 10 -33.01 -24.05 -13.39
CA ASP A 10 -32.52 -24.83 -12.26
C ASP A 10 -31.03 -24.48 -11.91
N SER A 11 -30.38 -23.74 -12.79
CA SER A 11 -28.98 -23.27 -12.55
C SER A 11 -28.88 -22.08 -11.58
N ILE A 12 -30.00 -21.43 -11.24
CA ILE A 12 -30.08 -20.30 -10.34
C ILE A 12 -30.37 -20.80 -8.93
N SER A 13 -29.40 -20.54 -8.00
CA SER A 13 -29.56 -20.88 -6.59
C SER A 13 -29.16 -19.70 -5.68
N SER A 14 -29.86 -19.55 -4.56
CA SER A 14 -29.48 -18.55 -3.54
C SER A 14 -28.54 -19.14 -2.50
N LEU A 15 -27.50 -18.42 -2.14
CA LEU A 15 -26.66 -18.76 -1.01
C LEU A 15 -27.43 -18.51 0.30
N LYS A 16 -27.34 -19.44 1.26
CA LYS A 16 -28.04 -19.37 2.56
C LYS A 16 -27.04 -19.52 3.70
N GLY A 17 -27.37 -18.97 4.87
CA GLY A 17 -26.55 -19.06 6.08
C GLY A 17 -25.09 -18.66 5.83
N ALA A 18 -24.16 -19.44 6.36
CA ALA A 18 -22.72 -19.21 6.27
C ALA A 18 -22.18 -19.20 4.83
N ASP A 19 -22.80 -19.90 3.89
CA ASP A 19 -22.39 -19.92 2.48
C ASP A 19 -22.36 -18.53 1.82
N ARG A 20 -23.17 -17.58 2.31
CA ARG A 20 -23.18 -16.18 1.83
C ARG A 20 -21.83 -15.50 2.01
N VAL A 21 -21.15 -15.80 3.11
CA VAL A 21 -19.82 -15.27 3.44
C VAL A 21 -18.73 -16.20 2.94
N ARG A 22 -18.81 -17.49 3.26
CA ARG A 22 -17.75 -18.48 2.97
C ARG A 22 -17.43 -18.59 1.48
N LYS A 23 -18.43 -18.47 0.60
CA LYS A 23 -18.23 -18.53 -0.86
C LYS A 23 -17.92 -17.17 -1.50
N ARG A 24 -18.14 -16.06 -0.78
CA ARG A 24 -17.97 -14.70 -1.30
C ARG A 24 -17.42 -13.75 -0.24
N PRO A 25 -16.29 -14.06 0.43
CA PRO A 25 -15.75 -13.24 1.51
C PRO A 25 -15.42 -11.82 1.05
N GLY A 26 -14.90 -11.65 -0.16
CA GLY A 26 -14.53 -10.34 -0.71
C GLY A 26 -15.70 -9.34 -0.81
N VAL A 27 -16.95 -9.80 -0.86
CA VAL A 27 -18.13 -8.90 -0.86
C VAL A 27 -18.33 -8.25 0.52
N ILE A 28 -18.01 -8.97 1.59
CA ILE A 28 -18.21 -8.52 2.98
C ILE A 28 -16.94 -7.86 3.54
N PHE A 29 -15.79 -8.52 3.37
CA PHE A 29 -14.52 -8.09 3.95
C PHE A 29 -13.63 -7.29 2.98
N GLY A 30 -14.08 -7.09 1.74
CA GLY A 30 -13.33 -6.38 0.70
C GLY A 30 -12.28 -7.24 -0.02
N SER A 31 -11.83 -8.33 0.58
CA SER A 31 -10.83 -9.27 0.03
C SER A 31 -11.08 -10.67 0.57
N ASP A 32 -10.59 -11.69 -0.13
CA ASP A 32 -10.46 -13.07 0.35
C ASP A 32 -9.02 -13.40 0.80
N GLY A 33 -8.13 -12.41 0.75
CA GLY A 33 -6.77 -12.50 1.23
C GLY A 33 -6.59 -12.05 2.68
N LEU A 34 -5.34 -11.76 3.05
CA LEU A 34 -4.95 -11.30 4.38
C LEU A 34 -5.74 -10.06 4.82
N GLU A 35 -5.91 -9.06 3.95
CA GLU A 35 -6.67 -7.84 4.24
C GLU A 35 -8.12 -8.12 4.65
N GLY A 36 -8.76 -9.14 4.05
CA GLY A 36 -10.11 -9.56 4.44
C GLY A 36 -10.13 -10.19 5.84
N CYS A 37 -9.10 -10.96 6.17
CA CYS A 37 -8.91 -11.53 7.50
C CYS A 37 -8.67 -10.43 8.56
N GLU A 38 -7.84 -9.44 8.24
CA GLU A 38 -7.60 -8.24 9.06
C GLU A 38 -8.88 -7.44 9.29
N HIS A 39 -9.70 -7.28 8.25
CA HIS A 39 -10.98 -6.58 8.38
C HIS A 39 -11.93 -7.30 9.34
N ALA A 40 -11.94 -8.63 9.39
CA ALA A 40 -12.71 -9.41 10.35
C ALA A 40 -12.31 -9.11 11.80
N VAL A 41 -11.02 -8.86 12.08
CA VAL A 41 -10.54 -8.41 13.40
C VAL A 41 -11.15 -7.05 13.75
N PHE A 42 -11.12 -6.12 12.80
CA PHE A 42 -11.67 -4.78 13.03
C PHE A 42 -13.19 -4.79 13.26
N GLU A 43 -13.94 -5.67 12.60
CA GLU A 43 -15.39 -5.80 12.80
C GLU A 43 -15.74 -6.27 14.22
N ILE A 44 -14.99 -7.20 14.80
CA ILE A 44 -15.18 -7.60 16.22
C ILE A 44 -14.73 -6.49 17.18
N LEU A 45 -13.55 -5.89 16.92
CA LEU A 45 -13.01 -4.79 17.72
C LEU A 45 -13.96 -3.59 17.76
N SER A 46 -14.62 -3.27 16.64
CA SER A 46 -15.54 -2.14 16.53
C SER A 46 -16.71 -2.22 17.50
N ASN A 47 -17.19 -3.42 17.85
CA ASN A 47 -18.25 -3.61 18.83
C ASN A 47 -17.78 -3.27 20.26
N ALA A 48 -16.55 -3.66 20.61
CA ALA A 48 -15.94 -3.31 21.89
C ALA A 48 -15.70 -1.80 22.01
N ILE A 49 -15.28 -1.16 20.91
CA ILE A 49 -15.10 0.31 20.83
C ILE A 49 -16.44 1.03 21.05
N ASP A 50 -17.52 0.56 20.42
CA ASP A 50 -18.84 1.16 20.59
C ASP A 50 -19.33 1.13 22.05
N GLU A 51 -19.07 0.04 22.80
CA GLU A 51 -19.36 -0.06 24.22
C GLU A 51 -18.51 0.92 25.05
N ALA A 52 -17.20 1.00 24.79
CA ALA A 52 -16.32 1.93 25.48
C ALA A 52 -16.72 3.40 25.22
N ARG A 53 -17.12 3.74 23.99
CA ARG A 53 -17.60 5.08 23.62
C ARG A 53 -18.95 5.42 24.25
N ALA A 54 -19.79 4.43 24.46
CA ALA A 54 -21.03 4.60 25.21
C ALA A 54 -20.79 4.76 26.74
N GLY A 55 -19.52 4.76 27.17
CA GLY A 55 -19.12 4.94 28.56
C GLY A 55 -19.03 3.64 29.37
N PHE A 56 -19.13 2.49 28.72
CA PHE A 56 -19.10 1.19 29.39
C PHE A 56 -17.77 0.49 29.16
N GLY A 57 -16.92 0.48 30.18
CA GLY A 57 -15.56 -0.04 30.14
C GLY A 57 -14.55 0.97 29.57
N ARG A 58 -13.29 0.79 29.94
CA ARG A 58 -12.17 1.64 29.48
C ARG A 58 -10.97 0.85 29.00
N VAL A 59 -11.04 -0.48 29.04
CA VAL A 59 -9.97 -1.36 28.60
C VAL A 59 -10.53 -2.35 27.60
N ILE A 60 -9.94 -2.37 26.41
CA ILE A 60 -10.22 -3.36 25.37
C ILE A 60 -8.94 -4.16 25.18
N THR A 61 -9.03 -5.49 25.30
CA THR A 61 -7.87 -6.37 25.15
C THR A 61 -8.00 -7.18 23.86
N VAL A 62 -6.99 -7.14 23.04
CA VAL A 62 -6.84 -8.03 21.87
C VAL A 62 -5.70 -8.99 22.15
N THR A 63 -5.95 -10.28 22.03
CA THR A 63 -4.93 -11.32 22.20
C THR A 63 -4.71 -12.04 20.88
N ARG A 64 -3.47 -12.05 20.40
CA ARG A 64 -2.99 -12.85 19.28
C ARG A 64 -2.37 -14.12 19.84
N PHE A 65 -2.85 -15.28 19.39
CA PHE A 65 -2.34 -16.58 19.82
C PHE A 65 -1.44 -17.18 18.74
N GLN A 66 -0.51 -18.06 19.16
CA GLN A 66 0.38 -18.77 18.24
C GLN A 66 -0.37 -19.70 17.26
N ASP A 67 -1.52 -20.21 17.65
CA ASP A 67 -2.38 -21.02 16.79
C ASP A 67 -3.14 -20.20 15.73
N ARG A 68 -2.83 -18.89 15.63
CA ARG A 68 -3.50 -17.89 14.78
C ARG A 68 -4.93 -17.58 15.18
N SER A 69 -5.42 -18.09 16.31
CA SER A 69 -6.67 -17.61 16.87
C SER A 69 -6.48 -16.22 17.46
N ILE A 70 -7.56 -15.46 17.47
CA ILE A 70 -7.58 -14.07 17.91
C ILE A 70 -8.68 -13.95 18.96
N GLN A 71 -8.45 -13.17 20.01
CA GLN A 71 -9.46 -12.89 21.01
C GLN A 71 -9.60 -11.38 21.22
N VAL A 72 -10.82 -10.91 21.27
CA VAL A 72 -11.17 -9.55 21.70
C VAL A 72 -12.00 -9.64 22.96
N GLU A 73 -11.61 -8.90 24.00
CA GLU A 73 -12.29 -8.81 25.29
C GLU A 73 -12.58 -7.34 25.62
N ASP A 74 -13.82 -7.03 25.95
CA ASP A 74 -14.25 -5.73 26.46
C ASP A 74 -14.80 -5.84 27.89
N GLN A 75 -14.95 -4.69 28.54
CA GLN A 75 -15.56 -4.53 29.84
C GLN A 75 -16.89 -3.74 29.74
N GLY A 76 -17.59 -3.90 28.62
CA GLY A 76 -18.86 -3.27 28.34
C GLY A 76 -20.02 -3.89 29.12
N ARG A 77 -21.24 -3.64 28.67
CA ARG A 77 -22.46 -4.19 29.30
C ARG A 77 -22.67 -5.68 29.08
N GLY A 78 -21.93 -6.26 28.16
CA GLY A 78 -22.14 -7.61 27.63
C GLY A 78 -23.19 -7.62 26.51
N CYS A 79 -22.88 -8.33 25.40
CA CYS A 79 -23.79 -8.49 24.27
C CYS A 79 -25.13 -9.09 24.73
N PRO A 80 -26.29 -8.56 24.31
CA PRO A 80 -27.57 -9.22 24.56
C PRO A 80 -27.58 -10.61 23.89
N VAL A 81 -27.89 -11.66 24.66
CA VAL A 81 -27.92 -13.04 24.18
C VAL A 81 -29.24 -13.75 24.49
N ASP A 82 -30.04 -13.20 25.41
CA ASP A 82 -31.28 -13.77 25.89
C ASP A 82 -32.42 -13.76 24.84
N TRP A 83 -33.55 -14.33 25.21
CA TRP A 83 -34.75 -14.41 24.38
C TRP A 83 -35.30 -13.03 24.02
N ASN A 84 -35.63 -12.85 22.75
CA ASN A 84 -36.21 -11.63 22.20
C ASN A 84 -37.69 -11.88 21.88
N GLU A 85 -38.57 -11.33 22.68
CA GLU A 85 -40.03 -11.49 22.53
C GLU A 85 -40.56 -10.96 21.18
N LYS A 86 -39.94 -9.89 20.66
CA LYS A 86 -40.39 -9.30 19.37
C LYS A 86 -40.01 -10.16 18.18
N GLU A 87 -38.83 -10.77 18.21
CA GLU A 87 -38.29 -11.57 17.11
C GLU A 87 -38.67 -13.08 17.26
N GLY A 88 -39.13 -13.49 18.46
CA GLY A 88 -39.50 -14.89 18.74
C GLY A 88 -38.34 -15.87 18.72
N ARG A 89 -37.13 -15.39 19.03
CA ARG A 89 -35.88 -16.16 19.07
C ARG A 89 -34.83 -15.51 19.98
N TYR A 90 -33.71 -16.16 20.21
CA TYR A 90 -32.65 -15.61 21.03
C TYR A 90 -31.89 -14.49 20.32
N ASN A 91 -31.45 -13.46 21.08
CA ASN A 91 -30.64 -12.38 20.54
C ASN A 91 -29.27 -12.87 19.98
N TRP A 92 -28.68 -13.92 20.56
CA TRP A 92 -27.45 -14.47 20.02
C TRP A 92 -27.63 -15.01 18.58
N GLU A 93 -28.81 -15.56 18.23
CA GLU A 93 -29.10 -15.99 16.87
C GLU A 93 -29.14 -14.80 15.90
N LEU A 94 -29.68 -13.67 16.36
CA LEU A 94 -29.69 -12.43 15.59
C LEU A 94 -28.28 -11.89 15.38
N VAL A 95 -27.49 -11.81 16.45
CA VAL A 95 -26.16 -11.19 16.42
C VAL A 95 -25.12 -12.03 15.66
N PHE A 96 -25.14 -13.35 15.83
CA PHE A 96 -24.12 -14.23 15.31
C PHE A 96 -24.53 -15.10 14.11
N CYS A 97 -25.83 -15.27 13.85
CA CYS A 97 -26.32 -16.14 12.78
C CYS A 97 -27.21 -15.43 11.75
N GLU A 98 -27.53 -14.16 11.93
CA GLU A 98 -28.34 -13.41 10.98
C GLU A 98 -27.61 -12.17 10.47
N MET A 99 -27.47 -12.07 9.17
CA MET A 99 -26.90 -10.89 8.52
C MET A 99 -27.95 -9.77 8.48
N TYR A 100 -27.49 -8.53 8.69
CA TYR A 100 -28.36 -7.35 8.78
C TYR A 100 -29.28 -7.35 10.00
N ALA A 101 -28.89 -8.01 11.08
CA ALA A 101 -29.56 -7.96 12.37
C ALA A 101 -28.68 -7.20 13.38
N GLY A 102 -29.27 -6.27 14.14
CA GLY A 102 -28.54 -5.49 15.12
C GLY A 102 -29.42 -4.44 15.82
N GLY A 103 -28.98 -3.99 16.98
CA GLY A 103 -29.68 -2.99 17.78
C GLY A 103 -29.24 -1.53 17.54
N LYS A 104 -28.45 -1.27 16.50
CA LYS A 104 -27.84 0.06 16.25
C LYS A 104 -28.42 0.77 15.02
N TYR A 105 -29.59 0.33 14.54
CA TYR A 105 -30.24 0.89 13.34
C TYR A 105 -30.97 2.21 13.56
N ASP A 106 -31.32 2.53 14.81
CA ASP A 106 -32.01 3.77 15.15
C ASP A 106 -31.00 4.85 15.57
N PRO A 107 -30.71 5.84 14.68
CA PRO A 107 -29.79 6.91 14.97
C PRO A 107 -30.35 7.93 15.99
N THR A 108 -31.62 7.82 16.36
CA THR A 108 -32.29 8.68 17.35
C THR A 108 -32.23 8.11 18.77
N GLY A 109 -31.73 6.86 18.92
CA GLY A 109 -31.55 6.21 20.21
C GLY A 109 -30.37 6.81 20.99
N GLU A 110 -30.59 7.15 22.27
CA GLU A 110 -29.61 7.79 23.15
C GLU A 110 -28.29 7.00 23.35
N ASN A 111 -28.27 5.71 23.01
CA ASN A 111 -27.17 4.81 23.38
C ASN A 111 -26.07 4.62 22.34
N TYR A 112 -26.29 4.96 21.05
CA TYR A 112 -25.33 4.68 19.96
C TYR A 112 -25.33 5.76 18.87
N GLU A 113 -25.32 7.04 19.29
CA GLU A 113 -25.42 8.20 18.38
C GLU A 113 -24.38 8.18 17.24
N PHE A 114 -23.19 7.60 17.46
CA PHE A 114 -22.08 7.58 16.52
C PHE A 114 -21.43 6.19 16.40
N SER A 115 -22.21 5.15 16.20
CA SER A 115 -21.72 3.76 16.17
C SER A 115 -20.84 3.44 14.96
N LEU A 116 -19.86 2.56 15.16
CA LEU A 116 -19.05 1.93 14.11
C LEU A 116 -19.79 0.78 13.42
N GLY A 117 -20.48 -0.03 14.21
CA GLY A 117 -21.17 -1.26 13.77
C GLY A 117 -22.57 -1.00 13.25
N LEU A 118 -22.72 -0.21 12.18
CA LEU A 118 -24.01 0.23 11.64
C LEU A 118 -24.77 -0.84 10.85
N ASN A 119 -24.09 -1.82 10.24
CA ASN A 119 -24.70 -2.69 9.23
C ASN A 119 -25.23 -4.02 9.77
N GLY A 120 -24.98 -4.35 11.05
CA GLY A 120 -25.38 -5.64 11.64
C GLY A 120 -24.76 -6.85 10.90
N LEU A 121 -23.54 -6.72 10.43
CA LEU A 121 -22.86 -7.74 9.63
C LEU A 121 -21.64 -8.33 10.35
N GLY A 122 -20.88 -7.52 11.08
CA GLY A 122 -19.53 -7.84 11.51
C GLY A 122 -19.39 -9.13 12.31
N SER A 123 -20.18 -9.28 13.40
CA SER A 123 -20.10 -10.47 14.25
C SER A 123 -20.57 -11.74 13.53
N CYS A 124 -21.66 -11.66 12.80
CA CYS A 124 -22.19 -12.78 12.01
C CYS A 124 -21.23 -13.19 10.88
N ALA A 125 -20.72 -12.21 10.12
CA ALA A 125 -19.81 -12.49 9.02
C ALA A 125 -18.48 -13.09 9.51
N THR A 126 -17.92 -12.57 10.61
CA THR A 126 -16.69 -13.11 11.20
C THR A 126 -16.91 -14.53 11.72
N GLN A 127 -18.05 -14.79 12.37
CA GLN A 127 -18.43 -16.13 12.82
C GLN A 127 -18.51 -17.10 11.64
N TYR A 128 -19.16 -16.72 10.54
CA TYR A 128 -19.29 -17.53 9.34
C TYR A 128 -17.94 -17.78 8.63
N ALA A 129 -17.01 -16.82 8.70
CA ALA A 129 -15.68 -16.93 8.10
C ALA A 129 -14.65 -17.66 9.00
N SER A 130 -15.09 -18.13 10.16
CA SER A 130 -14.21 -18.77 11.14
C SER A 130 -14.31 -20.30 11.10
N ARG A 131 -13.20 -20.96 11.39
CA ARG A 131 -13.16 -22.40 11.64
C ARG A 131 -13.92 -22.75 12.93
N TYR A 132 -13.72 -21.91 13.97
CA TYR A 132 -14.52 -21.91 15.18
C TYR A 132 -14.61 -20.48 15.75
N MET A 133 -15.65 -20.25 16.55
CA MET A 133 -15.78 -19.04 17.36
C MET A 133 -16.37 -19.40 18.72
N ASP A 134 -15.68 -18.97 19.78
CA ASP A 134 -16.13 -19.05 21.17
C ASP A 134 -16.58 -17.66 21.62
N VAL A 135 -17.78 -17.56 22.14
CA VAL A 135 -18.34 -16.31 22.68
C VAL A 135 -18.65 -16.51 24.16
N THR A 136 -18.08 -15.68 24.99
CA THR A 136 -18.39 -15.59 26.42
C THR A 136 -18.95 -14.22 26.73
N VAL A 137 -20.14 -14.16 27.29
CA VAL A 137 -20.80 -12.92 27.69
C VAL A 137 -21.08 -12.95 29.18
N CYS A 138 -20.61 -11.93 29.88
CA CYS A 138 -20.96 -11.68 31.29
C CYS A 138 -21.98 -10.57 31.33
N ARG A 139 -23.21 -10.89 31.73
CA ARG A 139 -24.32 -9.94 31.77
C ARG A 139 -25.37 -10.36 32.83
N ASP A 140 -25.97 -9.40 33.48
CA ASP A 140 -27.11 -9.59 34.44
C ASP A 140 -26.85 -10.67 35.49
N GLY A 141 -25.58 -10.79 35.96
CA GLY A 141 -25.17 -11.75 36.98
C GLY A 141 -24.92 -13.17 36.47
N ASN A 142 -24.95 -13.38 35.15
CA ASN A 142 -24.70 -14.67 34.53
C ASN A 142 -23.52 -14.58 33.55
N GLU A 143 -22.87 -15.74 33.36
CA GLU A 143 -21.94 -16.01 32.25
C GLU A 143 -22.65 -16.91 31.25
N TYR A 144 -22.66 -16.46 29.99
CA TYR A 144 -23.23 -17.19 28.85
C TYR A 144 -22.09 -17.63 27.94
N LYS A 145 -22.11 -18.88 27.51
CA LYS A 145 -21.12 -19.43 26.59
C LYS A 145 -21.78 -20.01 25.36
N LEU A 146 -21.24 -19.69 24.20
CA LEU A 146 -21.65 -20.20 22.90
C LEU A 146 -20.41 -20.66 22.15
N HIS A 147 -20.52 -21.79 21.47
CA HIS A 147 -19.50 -22.32 20.58
C HIS A 147 -20.05 -22.50 19.18
N PHE A 148 -19.36 -21.94 18.20
CA PHE A 148 -19.71 -22.08 16.78
C PHE A 148 -18.58 -22.78 16.04
N GLN A 149 -18.93 -23.57 15.04
CA GLN A 149 -17.98 -24.22 14.15
C GLN A 149 -18.47 -24.06 12.69
N ARG A 150 -17.65 -23.42 11.86
CA ARG A 150 -17.92 -23.21 10.42
C ARG A 150 -19.31 -22.63 10.11
N GLY A 151 -19.79 -21.74 10.93
CA GLY A 151 -21.07 -21.08 10.72
C GLY A 151 -22.25 -21.67 11.50
N GLU A 152 -22.08 -22.85 12.11
CA GLU A 152 -23.14 -23.54 12.84
C GLU A 152 -22.86 -23.55 14.34
N ILE A 153 -23.92 -23.44 15.15
CA ILE A 153 -23.78 -23.59 16.60
C ILE A 153 -23.52 -25.06 16.96
N VAL A 154 -22.61 -25.27 17.89
CA VAL A 154 -22.31 -26.61 18.43
C VAL A 154 -22.76 -26.67 19.89
N GLY A 155 -23.71 -27.54 20.17
CA GLY A 155 -24.32 -27.67 21.49
C GLY A 155 -25.43 -26.65 21.74
N GLN A 156 -25.61 -26.24 22.99
CA GLN A 156 -26.58 -25.26 23.43
C GLN A 156 -25.85 -24.13 24.17
N MET A 157 -26.49 -22.96 24.26
CA MET A 157 -25.98 -21.88 25.10
C MET A 157 -25.88 -22.33 26.56
N GLU A 158 -24.68 -22.31 27.10
CA GLU A 158 -24.44 -22.59 28.52
C GLU A 158 -24.65 -21.33 29.34
N VAL A 159 -25.35 -21.45 30.47
CA VAL A 159 -25.60 -20.32 31.38
C VAL A 159 -25.12 -20.69 32.77
N THR A 160 -24.21 -19.90 33.33
CA THR A 160 -23.66 -20.12 34.67
C THR A 160 -23.75 -18.84 35.49
N PRO A 161 -24.32 -18.88 36.71
CA PRO A 161 -24.36 -17.71 37.61
C PRO A 161 -22.94 -17.24 37.96
N LEU A 162 -22.70 -15.93 37.92
CA LEU A 162 -21.44 -15.32 38.29
C LEU A 162 -21.38 -15.08 39.79
N ALA A 163 -20.27 -15.50 40.43
CA ALA A 163 -20.01 -15.24 41.86
C ALA A 163 -19.76 -13.74 42.16
N ARG A 164 -19.38 -12.93 41.18
CA ARG A 164 -19.13 -11.50 41.28
C ARG A 164 -19.77 -10.77 40.10
N LYS A 165 -20.22 -9.52 40.33
CA LYS A 165 -20.70 -8.66 39.23
C LYS A 165 -19.56 -8.35 38.29
N LYS A 166 -19.55 -9.00 37.17
CA LYS A 166 -18.67 -8.74 36.01
C LYS A 166 -19.57 -8.56 34.80
N THR A 167 -19.25 -7.61 33.94
CA THR A 167 -19.90 -7.45 32.62
C THR A 167 -18.83 -7.37 31.53
N GLY A 168 -19.21 -7.69 30.31
CA GLY A 168 -18.35 -7.61 29.14
C GLY A 168 -18.58 -8.77 28.18
N THR A 169 -17.96 -8.66 27.02
CA THR A 169 -18.00 -9.69 25.99
C THR A 169 -16.58 -10.11 25.65
N THR A 170 -16.36 -11.43 25.52
CA THR A 170 -15.11 -12.02 25.04
C THR A 170 -15.44 -12.89 23.86
N ILE A 171 -14.81 -12.62 22.72
CA ILE A 171 -14.93 -13.39 21.48
C ILE A 171 -13.57 -13.90 21.09
N ARG A 172 -13.40 -15.22 20.99
CA ARG A 172 -12.20 -15.87 20.45
C ARG A 172 -12.57 -16.65 19.19
N TRP A 173 -11.82 -16.45 18.11
CA TRP A 173 -12.07 -17.16 16.86
C TRP A 173 -10.78 -17.54 16.15
N LEU A 174 -10.87 -18.55 15.33
CA LEU A 174 -9.81 -18.94 14.41
C LEU A 174 -10.30 -18.72 12.98
N PRO A 175 -9.73 -17.77 12.22
CA PRO A 175 -10.06 -17.58 10.81
C PRO A 175 -9.88 -18.88 10.00
N ASP A 176 -10.76 -19.12 9.03
CA ASP A 176 -10.76 -20.36 8.26
C ASP A 176 -10.02 -20.21 6.93
N LEU A 177 -8.99 -21.03 6.69
CA LEU A 177 -8.26 -21.10 5.41
C LEU A 177 -9.13 -21.62 4.24
N GLU A 178 -10.32 -22.15 4.50
CA GLU A 178 -11.30 -22.43 3.43
C GLU A 178 -12.02 -21.15 2.96
N VAL A 179 -11.89 -20.05 3.69
CA VAL A 179 -12.52 -18.76 3.39
C VAL A 179 -11.50 -17.73 2.97
N PHE A 180 -10.40 -17.62 3.74
CA PHE A 180 -9.30 -16.71 3.47
C PHE A 180 -8.10 -17.46 2.91
N THR A 181 -7.43 -16.88 1.94
CA THR A 181 -6.21 -17.46 1.34
C THR A 181 -5.00 -17.33 2.26
N ASP A 182 -5.02 -16.36 3.19
CA ASP A 182 -4.02 -16.16 4.23
C ASP A 182 -4.70 -15.71 5.54
N THR A 183 -4.22 -16.25 6.67
CA THR A 183 -4.72 -15.94 8.02
C THR A 183 -3.61 -15.57 8.99
N ASP A 184 -2.37 -15.42 8.49
CA ASP A 184 -1.20 -15.10 9.31
C ASP A 184 -1.03 -13.58 9.45
N ILE A 185 -1.93 -12.97 10.22
CA ILE A 185 -1.92 -11.53 10.45
C ILE A 185 -0.65 -11.13 11.21
N PRO A 186 0.18 -10.23 10.65
CA PRO A 186 1.42 -9.80 11.28
C PRO A 186 1.16 -9.00 12.57
N LEU A 187 2.12 -9.03 13.49
CA LEU A 187 2.02 -8.30 14.77
C LEU A 187 1.86 -6.80 14.54
N ASP A 188 2.56 -6.25 13.56
CA ASP A 188 2.55 -4.82 13.23
C ASP A 188 1.14 -4.32 12.90
N TYR A 189 0.31 -5.14 12.24
CA TYR A 189 -1.09 -4.79 11.99
C TYR A 189 -1.84 -4.52 13.29
N TYR A 190 -1.71 -5.39 14.29
CA TYR A 190 -2.38 -5.21 15.58
C TYR A 190 -1.88 -3.96 16.28
N GLN A 191 -0.57 -3.72 16.28
CA GLN A 191 0.04 -2.54 16.88
C GLN A 191 -0.48 -1.26 16.23
N ASP A 192 -0.53 -1.20 14.90
CA ASP A 192 -1.02 -0.06 14.14
C ASP A 192 -2.50 0.20 14.40
N VAL A 193 -3.35 -0.82 14.31
CA VAL A 193 -4.79 -0.69 14.55
C VAL A 193 -5.07 -0.25 15.99
N MET A 194 -4.42 -0.89 16.97
CA MET A 194 -4.63 -0.55 18.40
C MET A 194 -4.15 0.87 18.70
N LYS A 195 -3.00 1.29 18.17
CA LYS A 195 -2.51 2.66 18.30
C LYS A 195 -3.50 3.67 17.69
N ARG A 196 -3.94 3.43 16.45
CA ARG A 196 -4.91 4.30 15.77
C ARG A 196 -6.22 4.40 16.54
N GLN A 197 -6.72 3.29 17.09
CA GLN A 197 -7.94 3.30 17.88
C GLN A 197 -7.76 4.03 19.21
N ALA A 198 -6.61 3.90 19.87
CA ALA A 198 -6.32 4.68 21.09
C ALA A 198 -6.28 6.19 20.83
N VAL A 199 -5.74 6.60 19.67
CA VAL A 199 -5.70 8.02 19.27
C VAL A 199 -7.08 8.64 19.12
N VAL A 200 -8.06 7.92 18.59
CA VAL A 200 -9.40 8.49 18.30
C VAL A 200 -10.46 8.17 19.34
N ASN A 201 -10.13 7.35 20.34
CA ASN A 201 -10.99 7.03 21.48
C ASN A 201 -10.29 7.44 22.78
N ALA A 202 -10.24 8.74 23.03
CA ALA A 202 -9.54 9.34 24.17
C ALA A 202 -9.89 8.67 25.51
N GLY A 203 -8.88 8.34 26.32
CA GLY A 203 -9.04 7.72 27.64
C GLY A 203 -9.44 6.25 27.63
N VAL A 204 -9.46 5.59 26.44
CA VAL A 204 -9.65 4.15 26.31
C VAL A 204 -8.30 3.48 26.12
N THR A 205 -8.00 2.50 26.98
CA THR A 205 -6.78 1.68 26.87
C THR A 205 -7.01 0.52 25.93
N PHE A 206 -6.20 0.43 24.89
CA PHE A 206 -6.14 -0.71 23.99
C PHE A 206 -4.94 -1.57 24.35
N ARG A 207 -5.20 -2.76 24.87
CA ARG A 207 -4.19 -3.71 25.34
C ARG A 207 -3.98 -4.81 24.33
N LEU A 208 -2.79 -4.87 23.74
CA LEU A 208 -2.36 -5.97 22.89
C LEU A 208 -1.60 -7.02 23.72
N ARG A 209 -2.03 -8.27 23.60
CA ARG A 209 -1.33 -9.43 24.17
C ARG A 209 -0.90 -10.36 23.05
N ASP A 210 0.40 -10.54 22.88
CA ASP A 210 0.96 -11.45 21.89
C ASP A 210 1.53 -12.70 22.56
N GLU A 211 1.07 -13.88 22.16
CA GLU A 211 1.57 -15.15 22.67
C GLU A 211 2.88 -15.51 21.98
N VAL A 212 4.02 -15.12 22.57
CA VAL A 212 5.37 -15.39 22.05
C VAL A 212 5.81 -16.85 22.22
N SER A 213 5.26 -17.55 23.19
CA SER A 213 5.39 -19.00 23.39
C SER A 213 4.17 -19.51 24.16
N PRO A 214 3.84 -20.83 24.12
CA PRO A 214 2.64 -21.36 24.74
C PRO A 214 2.45 -20.90 26.19
N GLY A 215 1.39 -20.14 26.45
CA GLY A 215 1.04 -19.58 27.74
C GLY A 215 1.88 -18.37 28.19
N ARG A 216 2.86 -17.90 27.39
CA ARG A 216 3.68 -16.72 27.68
C ARG A 216 3.28 -15.58 26.74
N PHE A 217 2.84 -14.47 27.32
CA PHE A 217 2.37 -13.30 26.60
C PHE A 217 3.27 -12.09 26.82
N GLU A 218 3.56 -11.37 25.77
CA GLU A 218 4.02 -10.00 25.81
C GLU A 218 2.83 -9.08 25.72
N THR A 219 2.85 -8.00 26.52
CA THR A 219 1.71 -7.07 26.60
C THR A 219 2.16 -5.65 26.29
N GLN A 220 1.43 -4.98 25.43
CA GLN A 220 1.63 -3.58 25.07
C GLN A 220 0.32 -2.82 25.23
N ASP A 221 0.33 -1.70 25.95
CA ASP A 221 -0.81 -0.83 26.13
C ASP A 221 -0.67 0.43 25.27
N PHE A 222 -1.74 0.80 24.59
CA PHE A 222 -1.87 2.04 23.83
C PHE A 222 -2.95 2.89 24.50
N LEU A 223 -2.57 4.09 24.93
CA LEU A 223 -3.47 5.02 25.59
C LEU A 223 -3.09 6.47 25.25
N TYR A 224 -4.06 7.24 24.81
CA TYR A 224 -3.97 8.68 24.64
C TYR A 224 -5.09 9.33 25.44
N GLU A 225 -4.77 9.89 26.60
CA GLU A 225 -5.78 10.44 27.52
C GLU A 225 -6.59 11.57 26.87
N ASN A 226 -5.93 12.43 26.07
CA ASN A 226 -6.58 13.52 25.35
C ASN A 226 -6.69 13.23 23.83
N GLY A 227 -6.61 11.95 23.44
CA GLY A 227 -6.81 11.50 22.07
C GLY A 227 -5.87 12.13 21.04
N ILE A 228 -6.44 12.68 19.96
CA ILE A 228 -5.68 13.28 18.85
C ILE A 228 -4.78 14.45 19.28
N ARG A 229 -5.06 15.11 20.39
CA ARG A 229 -4.22 16.19 20.92
C ARG A 229 -2.86 15.65 21.38
N ASP A 230 -2.86 14.59 22.18
CA ASP A 230 -1.64 13.98 22.71
C ASP A 230 -0.83 13.35 21.58
N TYR A 231 -1.52 12.69 20.65
CA TYR A 231 -0.89 12.08 19.47
C TYR A 231 -0.24 13.14 18.57
N LEU A 232 -0.91 14.24 18.30
CA LEU A 232 -0.33 15.33 17.53
C LEU A 232 0.91 15.93 18.23
N ALA A 233 0.85 16.10 19.55
CA ALA A 233 1.99 16.61 20.34
C ALA A 233 3.17 15.64 20.31
N GLU A 234 2.93 14.32 20.41
CA GLU A 234 3.97 13.28 20.23
C GLU A 234 4.65 13.39 18.86
N LEU A 235 3.87 13.52 17.79
CA LEU A 235 4.38 13.61 16.43
C LEU A 235 5.10 14.93 16.13
N ALA A 236 4.59 16.04 16.67
CA ALA A 236 5.18 17.38 16.47
C ALA A 236 6.56 17.52 17.13
N GLY A 237 6.81 16.80 18.22
CA GLY A 237 8.03 16.89 19.01
C GLY A 237 8.23 18.27 19.63
N ASP A 238 9.51 18.59 19.94
CA ASP A 238 9.85 19.77 20.76
C ASP A 238 9.95 21.09 19.96
N ASP A 239 10.01 21.03 18.63
CA ASP A 239 10.29 22.22 17.78
C ASP A 239 9.43 22.26 16.51
N PRO A 240 8.09 22.34 16.64
CA PRO A 240 7.22 22.56 15.49
C PRO A 240 7.29 24.03 15.01
N ILE A 241 6.96 24.26 13.73
CA ILE A 241 6.89 25.63 13.16
C ILE A 241 5.79 26.44 13.86
N THR A 242 4.64 25.80 14.14
CA THR A 242 3.55 26.42 14.90
C THR A 242 3.20 25.55 16.09
N ARG A 243 2.65 26.15 17.13
CA ARG A 243 2.15 25.38 18.28
C ARG A 243 1.02 24.45 17.85
N PRO A 244 0.92 23.24 18.45
CA PRO A 244 -0.22 22.36 18.24
C PRO A 244 -1.55 23.04 18.64
N VAL A 245 -2.53 22.96 17.74
CA VAL A 245 -3.85 23.55 17.91
C VAL A 245 -4.90 22.45 17.83
N CYS A 246 -5.91 22.49 18.69
CA CYS A 246 -7.07 21.61 18.63
C CYS A 246 -8.34 22.43 18.55
N TRP A 247 -9.17 22.12 17.57
CA TRP A 247 -10.47 22.75 17.37
C TRP A 247 -11.59 21.72 17.36
N GLU A 248 -12.69 22.10 18.00
CA GLU A 248 -13.89 21.28 18.05
C GLU A 248 -15.10 22.10 17.60
N ALA A 249 -16.01 21.45 16.91
CA ALA A 249 -17.28 22.05 16.53
C ALA A 249 -18.35 20.99 16.33
N GLU A 250 -19.59 21.43 16.50
CA GLU A 250 -20.77 20.64 16.15
C GLU A 250 -21.57 21.38 15.10
N ARG A 251 -22.05 20.68 14.07
CA ARG A 251 -22.84 21.22 12.98
C ARG A 251 -24.02 20.31 12.70
N GLN A 252 -25.12 20.90 12.23
CA GLN A 252 -26.30 20.18 11.77
C GLN A 252 -26.64 20.61 10.35
N GLY A 253 -26.98 19.67 9.49
CA GLY A 253 -27.33 19.91 8.11
C GLY A 253 -27.58 18.64 7.32
N ARG A 254 -27.61 18.73 6.01
CA ARG A 254 -27.97 17.64 5.11
C ARG A 254 -27.12 17.64 3.83
N ASP A 255 -26.92 16.48 3.23
CA ASP A 255 -26.17 16.36 1.95
C ASP A 255 -26.91 16.94 0.75
N ARG A 256 -28.25 16.86 0.75
CA ARG A 256 -29.14 17.40 -0.29
C ARG A 256 -30.48 17.83 0.34
N ALA A 257 -31.21 18.72 -0.35
CA ALA A 257 -32.47 19.29 0.16
C ALA A 257 -33.56 18.23 0.44
N ASP A 258 -33.53 17.10 -0.27
CA ASP A 258 -34.48 15.98 -0.14
C ASP A 258 -34.08 14.94 0.93
N LYS A 259 -32.95 15.14 1.61
CA LYS A 259 -32.46 14.21 2.65
C LYS A 259 -32.70 14.77 4.05
N PRO A 260 -32.83 13.88 5.06
CA PRO A 260 -32.94 14.30 6.44
C PRO A 260 -31.68 15.06 6.90
N GLU A 261 -31.85 15.93 7.87
CA GLU A 261 -30.73 16.57 8.54
C GLU A 261 -30.06 15.59 9.51
N TYR A 262 -28.76 15.74 9.63
CA TYR A 262 -27.97 14.96 10.57
C TYR A 262 -26.88 15.80 11.22
N LYS A 263 -26.37 15.30 12.34
CA LYS A 263 -25.40 15.94 13.19
C LYS A 263 -23.99 15.49 12.84
N VAL A 264 -23.06 16.43 12.84
CA VAL A 264 -21.62 16.19 12.68
C VAL A 264 -20.86 16.84 13.82
N LYS A 265 -20.00 16.07 14.49
CA LYS A 265 -18.97 16.56 15.42
C LYS A 265 -17.62 16.54 14.69
N LEU A 266 -16.94 17.68 14.69
CA LEU A 266 -15.60 17.86 14.13
C LEU A 266 -14.62 18.01 15.29
N ASN A 267 -13.56 17.22 15.29
CA ASN A 267 -12.44 17.35 16.21
C ASN A 267 -11.15 17.27 15.38
N ILE A 268 -10.39 18.37 15.34
CA ILE A 268 -9.27 18.55 14.42
C ILE A 268 -8.09 19.08 15.20
N ALA A 269 -7.00 18.33 15.21
CA ALA A 269 -5.71 18.74 15.75
C ALA A 269 -4.74 18.96 14.62
N TRP A 270 -3.97 20.06 14.65
CA TRP A 270 -3.01 20.37 13.62
C TRP A 270 -1.87 21.26 14.11
N CYS A 271 -0.73 21.19 13.43
CA CYS A 271 0.36 22.14 13.51
C CYS A 271 1.16 22.12 12.21
N PHE A 272 2.14 23.01 12.08
CA PHE A 272 3.12 22.99 11.01
C PHE A 272 4.47 22.49 11.53
N SER A 273 5.13 21.63 10.77
CA SER A 273 6.42 21.05 11.10
C SER A 273 7.26 20.87 9.84
N ASN A 274 8.59 21.01 9.95
CA ASN A 274 9.54 20.69 8.87
C ASN A 274 10.10 19.27 8.98
N ARG A 275 9.80 18.56 10.08
CA ARG A 275 10.35 17.22 10.35
C ARG A 275 9.37 16.13 9.97
N VAL A 276 8.09 16.37 10.21
CA VAL A 276 7.02 15.40 9.98
C VAL A 276 5.88 16.10 9.25
N HIS A 277 5.43 15.50 8.18
CA HIS A 277 4.20 15.85 7.51
C HIS A 277 3.30 14.62 7.51
N LEU A 278 2.09 14.78 8.00
CA LEU A 278 1.10 13.70 8.10
C LEU A 278 -0.29 14.30 8.03
N MET A 279 -1.18 13.62 7.33
CA MET A 279 -2.57 13.99 7.29
C MET A 279 -3.42 12.73 7.45
N GLU A 280 -3.97 12.56 8.65
CA GLU A 280 -4.82 11.45 9.00
C GLU A 280 -6.25 11.90 9.25
N HIS A 281 -7.18 11.20 8.66
CA HIS A 281 -8.60 11.44 8.84
C HIS A 281 -9.28 10.20 9.37
N TYR A 282 -10.06 10.41 10.44
CA TYR A 282 -10.90 9.38 11.04
C TYR A 282 -12.36 9.84 11.02
N HIS A 283 -13.26 8.89 10.80
CA HIS A 283 -14.70 9.15 10.87
C HIS A 283 -15.41 8.01 11.57
N ASN A 284 -16.19 8.32 12.63
CA ASN A 284 -16.76 7.33 13.54
C ASN A 284 -15.72 6.28 13.95
N SER A 285 -14.50 6.71 14.34
CA SER A 285 -13.32 5.90 14.68
C SER A 285 -12.74 5.04 13.54
N SER A 286 -13.31 5.02 12.32
CA SER A 286 -12.71 4.38 11.17
C SER A 286 -11.61 5.24 10.57
N PHE A 287 -10.45 4.66 10.30
CA PHE A 287 -9.38 5.33 9.57
C PHE A 287 -9.73 5.44 8.09
N LEU A 288 -9.69 6.66 7.55
CA LEU A 288 -10.01 6.93 6.16
C LEU A 288 -8.74 6.91 5.30
N GLU A 289 -8.25 5.73 5.01
CA GLU A 289 -7.03 5.51 4.21
C GLU A 289 -7.05 6.25 2.86
N HIS A 290 -8.23 6.30 2.24
CA HIS A 290 -8.43 6.99 0.96
C HIS A 290 -9.03 8.40 1.11
N GLY A 291 -9.09 8.92 2.34
CA GLY A 291 -9.55 10.27 2.66
C GLY A 291 -11.05 10.48 2.44
N GLY A 292 -11.42 11.08 1.30
CA GLY A 292 -12.81 11.43 1.00
C GLY A 292 -13.18 12.85 1.40
N SER A 293 -14.36 13.05 2.00
CA SER A 293 -14.89 14.37 2.35
C SER A 293 -13.99 15.17 3.29
N PRO A 294 -13.41 14.61 4.39
CA PRO A 294 -12.52 15.37 5.27
C PRO A 294 -11.21 15.79 4.62
N ASP A 295 -10.60 14.91 3.81
CA ASP A 295 -9.38 15.23 3.07
C ASP A 295 -9.60 16.38 2.09
N LYS A 296 -10.71 16.32 1.32
CA LYS A 296 -11.08 17.39 0.40
C LYS A 296 -11.33 18.71 1.12
N ALA A 297 -12.02 18.66 2.26
CA ALA A 297 -12.30 19.84 3.07
C ALA A 297 -11.01 20.50 3.58
N THR A 298 -10.08 19.70 4.12
CA THR A 298 -8.78 20.17 4.60
C THR A 298 -7.97 20.83 3.50
N ARG A 299 -7.84 20.18 2.35
CA ARG A 299 -7.10 20.71 1.18
C ARG A 299 -7.66 22.05 0.72
N LEU A 300 -8.97 22.14 0.59
CA LEU A 300 -9.64 23.37 0.16
C LEU A 300 -9.50 24.50 1.18
N ALA A 301 -9.69 24.20 2.46
CA ALA A 301 -9.70 25.21 3.51
C ALA A 301 -8.31 25.82 3.75
N PHE A 302 -7.27 24.98 3.91
CA PHE A 302 -5.92 25.46 4.16
C PHE A 302 -5.36 26.27 2.97
N VAL A 303 -5.55 25.80 1.73
CA VAL A 303 -5.09 26.56 0.56
C VAL A 303 -5.83 27.89 0.45
N ALA A 304 -7.16 27.90 0.64
CA ALA A 304 -7.93 29.13 0.50
C ALA A 304 -7.59 30.17 1.59
N ALA A 305 -7.45 29.72 2.85
CA ALA A 305 -7.14 30.60 3.97
C ALA A 305 -5.72 31.18 3.87
N LEU A 306 -4.73 30.33 3.57
CA LEU A 306 -3.33 30.76 3.40
C LEU A 306 -3.14 31.65 2.17
N ASP A 307 -3.73 31.30 1.03
CA ASP A 307 -3.64 32.13 -0.17
C ASP A 307 -4.24 33.52 0.07
N LYS A 308 -5.36 33.60 0.81
CA LYS A 308 -5.95 34.88 1.22
C LYS A 308 -4.98 35.66 2.12
N TYR A 309 -4.44 35.03 3.16
CA TYR A 309 -3.47 35.65 4.08
C TYR A 309 -2.24 36.18 3.34
N LEU A 310 -1.66 35.37 2.45
CA LEU A 310 -0.48 35.73 1.66
C LEU A 310 -0.73 36.93 0.74
N ARG A 311 -1.92 37.03 0.15
CA ARG A 311 -2.30 38.17 -0.69
C ARG A 311 -2.54 39.43 0.13
N GLU A 312 -3.30 39.35 1.20
CA GLU A 312 -3.64 40.51 2.04
C GLU A 312 -2.38 41.10 2.72
N ASN A 313 -1.39 40.27 3.01
CA ASN A 313 -0.12 40.71 3.59
C ASN A 313 1.00 40.93 2.55
N ASN A 314 0.69 40.99 1.25
CA ASN A 314 1.63 41.28 0.16
C ASN A 314 2.88 40.37 0.15
N LYS A 315 2.71 39.07 0.50
CA LYS A 315 3.83 38.10 0.59
C LYS A 315 4.23 37.52 -0.77
N TYR A 316 3.36 37.58 -1.77
CA TYR A 316 3.70 37.20 -3.14
C TYR A 316 4.53 38.24 -3.84
N THR A 317 5.51 37.81 -4.64
CA THR A 317 6.23 38.69 -5.55
C THR A 317 5.37 38.98 -6.80
N LYS A 318 5.70 40.07 -7.51
CA LYS A 318 4.94 40.45 -8.70
C LYS A 318 4.94 39.36 -9.78
N GLY A 319 3.76 38.89 -10.16
CA GLY A 319 3.58 37.83 -11.16
C GLY A 319 3.77 36.40 -10.61
N GLU A 320 3.93 36.27 -9.31
CA GLU A 320 4.04 34.93 -8.66
C GLU A 320 2.68 34.22 -8.66
N SER A 321 2.67 32.93 -9.01
CA SER A 321 1.48 32.09 -8.95
C SER A 321 1.01 31.88 -7.51
N LYS A 322 -0.27 31.55 -7.32
CA LYS A 322 -0.80 31.17 -5.99
C LYS A 322 -0.21 29.83 -5.51
N ILE A 323 -0.25 29.63 -4.19
CA ILE A 323 0.07 28.33 -3.57
C ILE A 323 -0.89 27.23 -4.03
N THR A 324 -0.46 26.01 -3.92
CA THR A 324 -1.23 24.79 -4.14
C THR A 324 -1.15 23.87 -2.93
N PHE A 325 -1.99 22.87 -2.83
CA PHE A 325 -1.99 22.02 -1.65
C PHE A 325 -0.67 21.29 -1.41
N PRO A 326 0.07 20.78 -2.40
CA PRO A 326 1.42 20.23 -2.15
C PRO A 326 2.35 21.15 -1.37
N ASP A 327 2.26 22.47 -1.54
CA ASP A 327 3.10 23.44 -0.84
C ASP A 327 2.78 23.51 0.66
N VAL A 328 1.52 23.24 1.01
CA VAL A 328 1.02 23.15 2.39
C VAL A 328 1.30 21.77 2.98
N GLN A 329 1.06 20.72 2.19
CA GLN A 329 1.18 19.34 2.62
C GLN A 329 2.59 18.99 3.11
N GLU A 330 3.63 19.55 2.51
CA GLU A 330 5.03 19.29 2.89
C GLU A 330 5.38 19.70 4.33
N CYS A 331 4.55 20.53 4.97
CA CYS A 331 4.78 20.97 6.35
C CYS A 331 3.54 20.86 7.25
N LEU A 332 2.42 20.35 6.74
CA LEU A 332 1.19 20.19 7.52
C LEU A 332 1.20 18.85 8.26
N LEU A 333 1.03 18.92 9.57
CA LEU A 333 0.72 17.81 10.44
C LEU A 333 -0.71 17.99 10.92
N LEU A 334 -1.63 17.09 10.52
CA LEU A 334 -3.06 17.20 10.83
C LEU A 334 -3.66 15.83 11.12
N VAL A 335 -4.39 15.74 12.22
CA VAL A 335 -5.21 14.59 12.58
C VAL A 335 -6.64 15.07 12.83
N SER A 336 -7.61 14.48 12.13
CA SER A 336 -9.02 14.76 12.40
C SER A 336 -9.76 13.50 12.81
N SER A 337 -10.56 13.61 13.86
CA SER A 337 -11.47 12.57 14.35
C SER A 337 -12.90 13.12 14.35
N ASN A 338 -13.64 12.84 13.30
CA ASN A 338 -14.98 13.37 13.10
C ASN A 338 -16.03 12.28 13.35
N PHE A 339 -17.22 12.71 13.75
CA PHE A 339 -18.34 11.80 14.01
C PHE A 339 -19.61 12.33 13.37
N SER A 340 -20.43 11.46 12.82
CA SER A 340 -21.76 11.82 12.31
C SER A 340 -22.79 10.75 12.57
N THR A 341 -24.04 11.17 12.75
CA THR A 341 -25.19 10.27 12.93
C THR A 341 -25.62 9.62 11.60
N GLN A 342 -25.14 10.13 10.47
CA GLN A 342 -25.38 9.54 9.15
C GLN A 342 -24.09 9.59 8.34
N THR A 343 -23.60 8.42 7.92
CA THR A 343 -22.36 8.29 7.15
C THR A 343 -22.60 7.54 5.86
N SER A 344 -22.08 8.08 4.76
CA SER A 344 -22.05 7.42 3.44
C SER A 344 -20.62 7.00 3.13
N TYR A 345 -20.30 5.74 3.40
CA TYR A 345 -19.03 5.16 3.01
C TYR A 345 -19.01 4.83 1.53
N GLU A 346 -17.83 4.94 0.90
CA GLU A 346 -17.64 4.57 -0.50
C GLU A 346 -17.83 3.06 -0.73
N ASN A 347 -17.40 2.26 0.25
CA ASN A 347 -17.50 0.81 0.24
C ASN A 347 -17.60 0.24 1.67
N GLN A 348 -17.77 -1.09 1.78
CA GLN A 348 -17.93 -1.77 3.07
C GLN A 348 -16.66 -1.71 3.95
N THR A 349 -15.47 -1.56 3.37
CA THR A 349 -14.21 -1.46 4.12
C THR A 349 -14.03 -0.13 4.86
N LYS A 350 -14.94 0.82 4.67
CA LYS A 350 -15.02 2.12 5.40
C LYS A 350 -13.79 3.02 5.24
N LYS A 351 -13.01 2.85 4.18
CA LYS A 351 -11.74 3.58 3.94
C LYS A 351 -11.92 5.00 3.39
N ALA A 352 -13.10 5.39 2.95
CA ALA A 352 -13.45 6.74 2.50
C ALA A 352 -14.92 7.06 2.75
N ILE A 353 -15.24 8.35 2.97
CA ILE A 353 -16.62 8.85 3.06
C ILE A 353 -16.90 9.87 1.97
N THR A 354 -18.18 9.94 1.54
CA THR A 354 -18.61 10.76 0.39
C THR A 354 -19.61 11.85 0.75
N ASN A 355 -19.94 12.01 2.02
CA ASN A 355 -20.91 13.00 2.52
C ASN A 355 -20.51 14.42 2.14
N LYS A 356 -21.36 15.09 1.34
CA LYS A 356 -21.13 16.47 0.91
C LYS A 356 -21.23 17.45 2.07
N PHE A 357 -22.23 17.29 2.94
CA PHE A 357 -22.41 18.18 4.10
C PHE A 357 -21.19 18.15 5.03
N ILE A 358 -20.59 16.99 5.28
CA ILE A 358 -19.36 16.87 6.09
C ILE A 358 -18.22 17.67 5.45
N GLN A 359 -18.04 17.55 4.12
CA GLN A 359 -17.03 18.31 3.39
C GLN A 359 -17.25 19.82 3.53
N ASP A 360 -18.47 20.27 3.29
CA ASP A 360 -18.82 21.70 3.29
C ASP A 360 -18.69 22.29 4.71
N ALA A 361 -19.27 21.62 5.73
CA ALA A 361 -19.20 22.01 7.13
C ALA A 361 -17.77 22.10 7.66
N MET A 362 -16.95 21.07 7.39
CA MET A 362 -15.55 21.04 7.82
C MET A 362 -14.72 22.11 7.08
N SER A 363 -14.93 22.29 5.77
CA SER A 363 -14.23 23.30 4.98
C SER A 363 -14.55 24.72 5.43
N GLU A 364 -15.82 25.00 5.73
CA GLU A 364 -16.24 26.29 6.27
C GLU A 364 -15.67 26.55 7.65
N PHE A 365 -15.81 25.56 8.56
CA PHE A 365 -15.26 25.64 9.91
C PHE A 365 -13.76 25.90 9.91
N LEU A 366 -12.99 25.13 9.17
CA LEU A 366 -11.55 25.30 9.06
C LEU A 366 -11.16 26.67 8.52
N ARG A 367 -11.85 27.16 7.48
CA ARG A 367 -11.59 28.51 6.92
C ARG A 367 -11.85 29.61 7.95
N GLN A 368 -12.94 29.53 8.69
CA GLN A 368 -13.26 30.49 9.73
C GLN A 368 -12.21 30.46 10.85
N GLN A 369 -11.89 29.28 11.36
CA GLN A 369 -10.90 29.13 12.44
C GLN A 369 -9.49 29.54 12.03
N LEU A 370 -9.07 29.24 10.81
CA LEU A 370 -7.77 29.69 10.30
C LEU A 370 -7.69 31.21 10.19
N GLN A 371 -8.77 31.89 9.79
CA GLN A 371 -8.80 33.35 9.76
C GLN A 371 -8.66 33.96 11.16
N VAL A 372 -9.36 33.40 12.15
CA VAL A 372 -9.23 33.81 13.56
C VAL A 372 -7.80 33.54 14.05
N PHE A 373 -7.27 32.35 13.76
CA PHE A 373 -5.90 31.95 14.16
C PHE A 373 -4.84 32.93 13.62
N PHE A 374 -4.96 33.36 12.36
CA PHE A 374 -4.01 34.30 11.75
C PHE A 374 -4.03 35.69 12.40
N ILE A 375 -5.16 36.10 13.00
CA ILE A 375 -5.27 37.34 13.72
C ILE A 375 -4.72 37.21 15.15
N GLU A 376 -5.07 36.13 15.84
CA GLU A 376 -4.72 35.93 17.24
C GLU A 376 -3.26 35.44 17.44
N ASN A 377 -2.69 34.73 16.44
CA ASN A 377 -1.37 34.11 16.51
C ASN A 377 -0.48 34.60 15.36
N HIS A 378 -0.24 35.90 15.32
CA HIS A 378 0.47 36.55 14.21
C HIS A 378 1.83 35.95 13.92
N ASP A 379 2.65 35.65 14.93
CA ASP A 379 3.99 35.09 14.78
C ASP A 379 3.95 33.66 14.18
N ASP A 380 2.99 32.85 14.59
CA ASP A 380 2.77 31.50 14.05
C ASP A 380 2.29 31.58 12.60
N ALA A 381 1.37 32.51 12.30
CA ALA A 381 0.88 32.75 10.94
C ALA A 381 1.99 33.17 9.99
N GLU A 382 2.90 34.05 10.45
CA GLU A 382 4.06 34.48 9.67
C GLU A 382 5.03 33.32 9.39
N ARG A 383 5.36 32.50 10.40
CA ARG A 383 6.24 31.33 10.23
C ARG A 383 5.63 30.31 9.27
N MET A 384 4.34 30.03 9.43
CA MET A 384 3.58 29.13 8.58
C MET A 384 3.55 29.62 7.13
N ALA A 385 3.24 30.91 6.91
CA ALA A 385 3.20 31.52 5.60
C ALA A 385 4.58 31.52 4.91
N ALA A 386 5.64 31.85 5.68
CA ALA A 386 7.00 31.81 5.18
C ALA A 386 7.41 30.39 4.73
N GLN A 387 7.11 29.37 5.54
CA GLN A 387 7.44 27.99 5.19
C GLN A 387 6.70 27.51 3.94
N VAL A 388 5.40 27.77 3.83
CA VAL A 388 4.61 27.41 2.63
C VAL A 388 5.15 28.09 1.37
N LEU A 389 5.61 29.33 1.45
CA LEU A 389 6.25 30.02 0.32
C LEU A 389 7.62 29.41 -0.01
N ILE A 390 8.41 28.98 0.98
CA ILE A 390 9.66 28.27 0.76
C ILE A 390 9.38 26.96 0.00
N ASN A 391 8.45 26.16 0.46
CA ASN A 391 8.05 24.90 -0.19
C ASN A 391 7.61 25.13 -1.63
N LYS A 392 6.72 26.11 -1.85
CA LYS A 392 6.26 26.50 -3.18
C LYS A 392 7.42 26.88 -4.11
N ARG A 393 8.27 27.79 -3.68
CA ARG A 393 9.41 28.28 -4.49
C ARG A 393 10.41 27.18 -4.78
N SER A 394 10.67 26.30 -3.81
CA SER A 394 11.49 25.10 -3.98
C SER A 394 10.89 24.17 -5.03
N ARG A 395 9.60 23.83 -4.91
CA ARG A 395 8.87 22.99 -5.87
C ARG A 395 8.89 23.60 -7.28
N GLU A 396 8.58 24.89 -7.43
CA GLU A 396 8.59 25.57 -8.72
C GLU A 396 9.99 25.63 -9.34
N THR A 397 11.03 25.83 -8.52
CA THR A 397 12.43 25.82 -8.98
C THR A 397 12.83 24.43 -9.46
N ALA A 398 12.50 23.40 -8.70
CA ALA A 398 12.73 22.00 -9.09
C ALA A 398 11.99 21.67 -10.41
N GLU A 399 10.73 22.13 -10.56
CA GLU A 399 9.95 21.92 -11.77
C GLU A 399 10.55 22.65 -12.98
N ARG A 400 10.96 23.92 -12.82
CA ARG A 400 11.64 24.68 -13.90
C ARG A 400 12.94 24.01 -14.32
N THR A 401 13.73 23.55 -13.36
CA THR A 401 14.98 22.82 -13.64
C THR A 401 14.70 21.53 -14.40
N ARG A 402 13.70 20.78 -13.98
CA ARG A 402 13.22 19.54 -14.63
C ARG A 402 12.78 19.81 -16.07
N LEU A 403 11.96 20.84 -16.30
CA LEU A 403 11.47 21.23 -17.63
C LEU A 403 12.60 21.72 -18.53
N GLY A 404 13.52 22.51 -17.99
CA GLY A 404 14.71 22.99 -18.71
C GLY A 404 15.64 21.84 -19.15
N ALA A 405 15.83 20.86 -18.27
CA ALA A 405 16.59 19.66 -18.57
C ALA A 405 15.87 18.80 -19.64
N LYS A 406 14.55 18.65 -19.54
CA LYS A 406 13.73 17.96 -20.53
C LYS A 406 13.81 18.61 -21.91
N LYS A 407 13.69 19.94 -21.98
CA LYS A 407 13.82 20.69 -23.24
C LYS A 407 15.20 20.51 -23.88
N LYS A 408 16.28 20.59 -23.09
CA LYS A 408 17.63 20.35 -23.57
C LYS A 408 17.84 18.91 -24.07
N LEU A 409 17.21 17.93 -23.43
CA LEU A 409 17.27 16.54 -23.86
C LEU A 409 16.50 16.36 -25.19
N SER A 410 15.31 16.95 -25.31
CA SER A 410 14.51 16.93 -26.53
C SER A 410 15.27 17.52 -27.73
N GLU A 411 15.96 18.64 -27.53
CA GLU A 411 16.78 19.27 -28.57
C GLU A 411 18.01 18.40 -28.94
N LYS A 412 18.53 17.56 -28.01
CA LYS A 412 19.64 16.64 -28.26
C LYS A 412 19.22 15.27 -28.83
N ILE A 413 17.97 14.88 -28.68
CA ILE A 413 17.41 13.61 -29.21
C ILE A 413 17.10 13.72 -30.72
N ASP A 414 17.40 14.85 -31.36
CA ASP A 414 17.24 14.99 -32.81
C ASP A 414 18.11 13.94 -33.54
N ILE A 415 17.48 13.22 -34.43
CA ILE A 415 17.78 11.86 -34.93
C ILE A 415 19.08 11.75 -35.78
N ALA A 416 19.82 12.82 -35.95
CA ALA A 416 20.95 12.89 -36.84
C ALA A 416 22.30 12.43 -36.25
N ASN A 417 22.43 12.22 -34.93
CA ASN A 417 23.71 11.87 -34.35
C ASN A 417 23.82 10.37 -34.09
N ARG A 418 24.72 9.71 -34.81
CA ARG A 418 25.10 8.31 -34.60
C ARG A 418 25.54 8.08 -33.14
N VAL A 419 24.79 7.25 -32.42
CA VAL A 419 25.20 6.75 -31.11
C VAL A 419 26.45 5.89 -31.29
N GLN A 420 27.55 6.25 -30.63
CA GLN A 420 28.78 5.49 -30.72
C GLN A 420 28.60 4.08 -30.16
N LYS A 421 29.11 3.08 -30.89
CA LYS A 421 29.10 1.64 -30.53
C LYS A 421 27.74 0.97 -30.46
N PHE A 422 26.65 1.64 -30.75
CA PHE A 422 25.37 0.99 -30.97
C PHE A 422 25.45 0.13 -32.24
N VAL A 423 25.00 -1.12 -32.15
CA VAL A 423 24.95 -2.06 -33.27
C VAL A 423 23.48 -2.39 -33.55
N ASP A 424 22.93 -1.80 -34.59
CA ASP A 424 21.53 -2.02 -34.99
C ASP A 424 21.31 -3.43 -35.62
N CYS A 425 20.04 -3.84 -35.65
CA CYS A 425 19.59 -5.01 -36.40
C CYS A 425 19.09 -4.60 -37.80
N ARG A 426 18.90 -5.60 -38.69
CA ARG A 426 18.53 -5.36 -40.08
C ARG A 426 17.05 -5.08 -40.27
N THR A 427 16.19 -5.85 -39.59
CA THR A 427 14.73 -5.66 -39.71
C THR A 427 14.29 -4.29 -39.18
N LYS A 428 13.26 -3.75 -39.80
CA LYS A 428 12.57 -2.53 -39.35
C LYS A 428 11.23 -2.84 -38.69
N GLU A 429 10.82 -4.09 -38.64
CA GLU A 429 9.57 -4.54 -37.99
C GLU A 429 9.74 -4.50 -36.47
N VAL A 430 9.17 -3.50 -35.85
CA VAL A 430 9.34 -3.22 -34.40
C VAL A 430 8.97 -4.43 -33.54
N ASP A 431 7.90 -5.14 -33.89
CA ASP A 431 7.40 -6.30 -33.15
C ASP A 431 8.40 -7.48 -33.07
N ARG A 432 9.38 -7.49 -33.93
CA ARG A 432 10.43 -8.50 -33.97
C ARG A 432 11.75 -8.04 -33.37
N ARG A 433 11.95 -6.73 -33.24
CA ARG A 433 13.23 -6.15 -32.81
C ARG A 433 13.45 -6.30 -31.31
N GLU A 434 14.64 -6.71 -30.93
CA GLU A 434 15.08 -6.81 -29.55
C GLU A 434 16.38 -6.03 -29.36
N ILE A 435 16.50 -5.26 -28.26
CA ILE A 435 17.74 -4.58 -27.88
C ILE A 435 18.35 -5.25 -26.66
N TYR A 436 19.62 -5.64 -26.77
CA TYR A 436 20.41 -6.13 -25.66
C TYR A 436 21.33 -5.02 -25.16
N ILE A 437 21.15 -4.67 -23.89
CA ILE A 437 22.02 -3.75 -23.16
C ILE A 437 23.08 -4.61 -22.47
N VAL A 438 24.31 -4.55 -22.96
CA VAL A 438 25.41 -5.44 -22.54
C VAL A 438 26.46 -4.71 -21.69
N GLU A 439 27.12 -5.43 -20.80
CA GLU A 439 28.14 -4.91 -19.91
C GLU A 439 29.50 -4.75 -20.62
N GLY A 440 29.83 -3.51 -20.97
CA GLY A 440 31.14 -3.15 -21.49
C GLY A 440 31.41 -3.53 -22.94
N ASP A 441 32.58 -3.13 -23.41
CA ASP A 441 33.03 -3.33 -24.80
C ASP A 441 33.46 -4.78 -25.06
N SER A 442 33.96 -5.47 -24.04
CA SER A 442 34.38 -6.89 -24.16
C SER A 442 33.16 -7.77 -24.41
N ALA A 443 32.10 -7.60 -23.65
CA ALA A 443 30.85 -8.32 -23.87
C ALA A 443 30.23 -7.99 -25.23
N LEU A 444 30.29 -6.72 -25.66
CA LEU A 444 29.82 -6.33 -27.00
C LEU A 444 30.47 -7.15 -28.12
N GLY A 445 31.78 -7.42 -28.02
CA GLY A 445 32.51 -8.21 -28.99
C GLY A 445 31.98 -9.64 -29.14
N SER A 446 31.85 -10.35 -28.02
CA SER A 446 31.38 -11.76 -28.00
C SER A 446 29.90 -11.85 -28.36
N VAL A 447 29.04 -10.99 -27.79
CA VAL A 447 27.59 -10.99 -28.09
C VAL A 447 27.31 -10.58 -29.52
N LYS A 448 28.15 -9.74 -30.16
CA LYS A 448 28.02 -9.37 -31.57
C LYS A 448 28.23 -10.56 -32.51
N LEU A 449 29.10 -11.49 -32.13
CA LEU A 449 29.35 -12.71 -32.89
C LEU A 449 28.25 -13.76 -32.71
N SER A 450 27.58 -13.70 -31.57
CA SER A 450 26.56 -14.67 -31.13
C SER A 450 25.12 -14.29 -31.49
N ARG A 451 24.85 -13.03 -31.83
CA ARG A 451 23.48 -12.54 -32.07
C ARG A 451 22.92 -12.95 -33.42
N ASP A 452 21.61 -12.97 -33.54
CA ASP A 452 20.94 -12.88 -34.82
C ASP A 452 20.89 -11.41 -35.28
N ALA A 453 21.71 -11.10 -36.31
CA ALA A 453 21.80 -9.74 -36.83
C ALA A 453 20.50 -9.25 -37.50
N GLU A 454 19.57 -10.15 -37.79
CA GLU A 454 18.30 -9.79 -38.40
C GLU A 454 17.42 -8.97 -37.46
N PHE A 455 17.30 -9.38 -36.21
CA PHE A 455 16.34 -8.73 -35.27
C PHE A 455 16.94 -8.31 -33.93
N GLN A 456 18.20 -8.68 -33.61
CA GLN A 456 18.82 -8.33 -32.31
C GLN A 456 19.80 -7.17 -32.46
N GLY A 457 19.51 -6.05 -31.80
CA GLY A 457 20.41 -4.91 -31.65
C GLY A 457 21.19 -4.99 -30.35
N LEU A 458 22.35 -4.32 -30.27
CA LEU A 458 23.25 -4.31 -29.12
C LEU A 458 23.62 -2.88 -28.72
N MET A 459 23.61 -2.60 -27.42
CA MET A 459 24.07 -1.35 -26.84
C MET A 459 25.00 -1.64 -25.65
N PRO A 460 26.29 -1.30 -25.69
CA PRO A 460 27.17 -1.48 -24.56
C PRO A 460 27.00 -0.36 -23.54
N VAL A 461 27.05 -0.74 -22.25
CA VAL A 461 27.12 0.18 -21.12
C VAL A 461 28.50 0.05 -20.47
N ARG A 462 29.24 1.15 -20.41
CA ARG A 462 30.59 1.14 -19.86
C ARG A 462 30.57 1.43 -18.35
N GLY A 463 30.85 0.41 -17.57
CA GLY A 463 30.95 0.49 -16.12
C GLY A 463 29.60 0.84 -15.45
N LYS A 464 29.68 1.21 -14.19
CA LYS A 464 28.52 1.56 -13.37
C LYS A 464 27.95 2.90 -13.83
N ILE A 465 26.75 2.90 -14.35
CA ILE A 465 26.04 4.13 -14.72
C ILE A 465 25.61 4.91 -13.47
N LEU A 466 25.28 6.17 -13.69
CA LEU A 466 24.81 7.04 -12.62
C LEU A 466 23.54 6.48 -11.94
N ASN A 467 23.51 6.50 -10.61
CA ASN A 467 22.27 6.19 -9.88
C ASN A 467 21.24 7.31 -10.11
N CYS A 468 20.27 7.03 -10.97
CA CYS A 468 19.26 7.99 -11.38
C CYS A 468 18.26 8.36 -10.28
N LEU A 469 18.14 7.61 -9.19
CA LEU A 469 17.31 8.01 -8.04
C LEU A 469 17.96 9.10 -7.21
N LYS A 470 19.28 9.05 -7.05
CA LYS A 470 20.05 10.05 -6.27
C LYS A 470 20.44 11.30 -7.04
N ALA A 471 20.54 11.18 -8.37
CA ALA A 471 20.99 12.27 -9.21
C ALA A 471 19.84 13.19 -9.60
N ASP A 472 20.10 14.47 -9.69
CA ASP A 472 19.21 15.44 -10.30
C ASP A 472 19.16 15.30 -11.83
N TYR A 473 18.07 15.75 -12.45
CA TYR A 473 17.88 15.64 -13.89
C TYR A 473 18.99 16.30 -14.72
N PRO A 474 19.54 17.49 -14.39
CA PRO A 474 20.65 18.06 -15.11
C PRO A 474 21.90 17.17 -15.14
N ARG A 475 22.19 16.46 -14.06
CA ARG A 475 23.31 15.51 -13.98
C ARG A 475 23.04 14.23 -14.76
N ILE A 476 21.80 13.70 -14.66
CA ILE A 476 21.38 12.52 -15.44
C ILE A 476 21.57 12.78 -16.94
N PHE A 477 21.13 13.94 -17.43
CA PHE A 477 21.17 14.24 -18.87
C PHE A 477 22.52 14.77 -19.37
N LYS A 478 23.49 14.98 -18.48
CA LYS A 478 24.90 15.16 -18.86
C LYS A 478 25.62 13.83 -19.10
N SER A 479 25.04 12.71 -18.68
CA SER A 479 25.62 11.39 -18.91
C SER A 479 25.38 10.94 -20.36
N ASP A 480 26.44 10.83 -21.14
CA ASP A 480 26.39 10.38 -22.54
C ASP A 480 25.78 8.97 -22.63
N VAL A 481 26.13 8.07 -21.71
CA VAL A 481 25.61 6.69 -21.69
C VAL A 481 24.09 6.68 -21.55
N ILE A 482 23.53 7.47 -20.61
CA ILE A 482 22.09 7.55 -20.40
C ILE A 482 21.41 8.20 -21.62
N THR A 483 21.97 9.29 -22.11
CA THR A 483 21.44 10.00 -23.29
C THR A 483 21.43 9.09 -24.52
N ASP A 484 22.49 8.30 -24.73
CA ASP A 484 22.60 7.38 -25.85
C ASP A 484 21.64 6.19 -25.74
N LEU A 485 21.45 5.64 -24.52
CA LEU A 485 20.42 4.62 -24.29
C LEU A 485 19.02 5.15 -24.62
N MET A 486 18.68 6.37 -24.18
CA MET A 486 17.38 6.99 -24.50
C MET A 486 17.17 7.19 -26.00
N LYS A 487 18.23 7.61 -26.74
CA LYS A 487 18.19 7.71 -28.22
C LYS A 487 17.96 6.35 -28.88
N VAL A 488 18.62 5.31 -28.38
CA VAL A 488 18.49 3.93 -28.91
C VAL A 488 17.09 3.39 -28.67
N LEU A 489 16.51 3.61 -27.49
CA LEU A 489 15.14 3.20 -27.17
C LEU A 489 14.12 3.92 -28.06
N GLY A 490 14.27 5.21 -28.27
CA GLY A 490 13.46 6.01 -29.20
C GLY A 490 12.14 6.54 -28.64
N CYS A 491 11.66 6.04 -27.51
CA CYS A 491 10.37 6.41 -26.93
C CYS A 491 10.35 7.73 -26.13
N GLY A 492 11.49 8.42 -26.01
CA GLY A 492 11.61 9.64 -25.21
C GLY A 492 11.70 9.37 -23.72
N VAL A 493 11.40 10.38 -22.91
CA VAL A 493 11.52 10.36 -21.43
C VAL A 493 10.19 10.67 -20.78
N GLU A 494 9.77 9.80 -19.87
CA GLU A 494 8.56 9.97 -19.06
C GLU A 494 8.88 10.75 -17.79
N VAL A 495 8.13 11.80 -17.55
CA VAL A 495 8.29 12.64 -16.37
C VAL A 495 7.03 12.56 -15.55
N GLN A 496 7.11 12.05 -14.31
CA GLN A 496 5.95 11.96 -13.41
C GLN A 496 5.49 13.35 -12.92
N GLY A 497 4.18 13.63 -13.01
CA GLY A 497 3.51 14.83 -12.46
C GLY A 497 2.45 15.44 -13.38
N LYS A 498 1.49 16.21 -12.81
CA LYS A 498 0.35 16.80 -13.54
C LYS A 498 0.75 17.77 -14.68
N ALA A 499 1.91 18.40 -14.60
CA ALA A 499 2.47 19.26 -15.65
C ALA A 499 3.01 18.48 -16.87
N ALA A 500 3.02 17.17 -16.82
CA ALA A 500 3.59 16.32 -17.86
C ALA A 500 2.69 16.16 -19.11
N LYS A 501 1.40 16.50 -19.03
CA LYS A 501 0.47 16.22 -20.14
C LYS A 501 0.76 17.00 -21.42
N GLU A 502 1.33 18.20 -21.32
CA GLU A 502 1.63 19.04 -22.50
C GLU A 502 3.09 19.00 -22.96
N LEU A 503 3.99 18.46 -22.13
CA LEU A 503 5.44 18.49 -22.34
C LEU A 503 6.07 17.10 -22.38
N SER A 504 5.28 16.01 -22.24
CA SER A 504 5.76 14.66 -22.32
C SER A 504 6.09 14.30 -23.76
N GLN A 505 7.38 14.13 -24.06
CA GLN A 505 7.80 13.57 -25.32
C GLN A 505 7.87 12.02 -25.28
N PHE A 506 7.48 11.42 -24.14
CA PHE A 506 7.33 9.99 -24.07
C PHE A 506 6.13 9.56 -24.90
N ASP A 507 6.40 8.74 -25.88
CA ASP A 507 5.39 8.09 -26.71
C ASP A 507 5.81 6.64 -26.90
N LEU A 508 5.01 5.72 -26.37
CA LEU A 508 5.27 4.29 -26.47
C LEU A 508 5.28 3.81 -27.92
N ASN A 509 4.51 4.45 -28.81
CA ASN A 509 4.48 4.12 -30.24
C ASN A 509 5.81 4.41 -30.95
N ASN A 510 6.64 5.27 -30.37
CA ASN A 510 7.99 5.56 -30.88
C ASN A 510 9.06 4.60 -30.34
N LEU A 511 8.69 3.65 -29.47
CA LEU A 511 9.60 2.61 -29.02
C LEU A 511 10.01 1.75 -30.21
N ARG A 512 11.33 1.58 -30.39
CA ARG A 512 11.89 0.87 -31.55
C ARG A 512 12.06 -0.63 -31.34
N TRP A 513 11.66 -1.15 -30.17
CA TRP A 513 12.01 -2.49 -29.72
C TRP A 513 10.81 -3.19 -29.08
N SER A 514 10.58 -4.44 -29.44
CA SER A 514 9.59 -5.28 -28.78
C SER A 514 10.08 -5.76 -27.41
N LYS A 515 11.41 -5.87 -27.23
CA LYS A 515 12.03 -6.25 -25.95
C LYS A 515 13.29 -5.43 -25.69
N VAL A 516 13.43 -4.96 -24.46
CA VAL A 516 14.62 -4.33 -23.89
C VAL A 516 15.26 -5.32 -22.93
N VAL A 517 16.33 -5.98 -23.35
CA VAL A 517 16.95 -7.07 -22.62
C VAL A 517 18.23 -6.59 -21.94
N ILE A 518 18.27 -6.65 -20.62
CA ILE A 518 19.47 -6.35 -19.83
C ILE A 518 20.29 -7.63 -19.70
N CYS A 519 21.52 -7.59 -20.23
CA CYS A 519 22.43 -8.72 -20.27
C CYS A 519 23.77 -8.32 -19.64
N THR A 520 23.97 -8.70 -18.37
CA THR A 520 25.17 -8.39 -17.56
C THR A 520 25.80 -9.69 -17.07
N ASP A 521 27.05 -9.60 -16.64
CA ASP A 521 27.76 -10.72 -16.04
C ASP A 521 27.01 -11.26 -14.80
N GLY A 522 27.19 -12.54 -14.49
CA GLY A 522 26.58 -13.22 -13.33
C GLY A 522 27.29 -12.98 -12.01
N ASP A 523 28.09 -11.93 -11.90
CA ASP A 523 28.82 -11.56 -10.71
C ASP A 523 28.21 -10.33 -9.97
N VAL A 524 28.82 -9.92 -8.88
CA VAL A 524 28.35 -8.80 -8.03
C VAL A 524 28.34 -7.48 -8.79
N ASP A 525 29.32 -7.24 -9.65
CA ASP A 525 29.42 -6.01 -10.44
C ASP A 525 28.35 -5.97 -11.53
N GLY A 526 28.12 -7.10 -12.22
CA GLY A 526 27.03 -7.23 -13.19
C GLY A 526 25.65 -7.06 -12.57
N PHE A 527 25.41 -7.58 -11.37
CA PHE A 527 24.17 -7.34 -10.64
C PHE A 527 23.98 -5.87 -10.28
N GLN A 528 25.05 -5.17 -9.92
CA GLN A 528 24.98 -3.74 -9.64
C GLN A 528 24.67 -2.93 -10.91
N ILE A 529 25.30 -3.24 -12.04
CA ILE A 529 25.03 -2.57 -13.33
C ILE A 529 23.60 -2.82 -13.76
N ARG A 530 23.10 -4.05 -13.66
CA ARG A 530 21.71 -4.42 -13.92
C ARG A 530 20.74 -3.57 -13.11
N THR A 531 20.99 -3.46 -11.81
CA THR A 531 20.17 -2.67 -10.89
C THR A 531 20.16 -1.19 -11.26
N LEU A 532 21.31 -0.62 -11.64
CA LEU A 532 21.40 0.77 -12.08
C LEU A 532 20.67 1.03 -13.40
N ILE A 533 20.70 0.07 -14.35
CA ILE A 533 19.92 0.17 -15.59
C ILE A 533 18.42 0.11 -15.30
N LEU A 534 17.98 -0.81 -14.44
CA LEU A 534 16.59 -0.87 -14.00
C LEU A 534 16.15 0.43 -13.32
N THR A 535 16.99 0.99 -12.46
CA THR A 535 16.75 2.28 -11.79
C THR A 535 16.60 3.42 -12.80
N MET A 536 17.43 3.44 -13.83
CA MET A 536 17.34 4.41 -14.92
C MET A 536 16.00 4.27 -15.67
N LEU A 537 15.61 3.06 -16.05
CA LEU A 537 14.35 2.80 -16.75
C LEU A 537 13.15 3.15 -15.84
N TYR A 538 13.19 2.76 -14.57
CA TYR A 538 12.17 3.12 -13.60
C TYR A 538 12.00 4.63 -13.45
N ARG A 539 13.10 5.38 -13.43
CA ARG A 539 13.09 6.84 -13.25
C ARG A 539 12.69 7.61 -14.52
N LEU A 540 13.11 7.14 -15.69
CA LEU A 540 13.00 7.87 -16.95
C LEU A 540 11.89 7.35 -17.87
N CYS A 541 11.56 6.05 -17.81
CA CYS A 541 10.58 5.38 -18.66
C CYS A 541 9.84 4.28 -17.89
N PRO A 542 9.17 4.59 -16.75
CA PRO A 542 8.50 3.58 -15.92
C PRO A 542 7.43 2.79 -16.68
N THR A 543 6.83 3.38 -17.71
CA THR A 543 5.86 2.67 -18.58
C THR A 543 6.47 1.46 -19.27
N LEU A 544 7.76 1.47 -19.63
CA LEU A 544 8.39 0.29 -20.25
C LEU A 544 8.44 -0.92 -19.31
N ILE A 545 8.59 -0.68 -18.01
CA ILE A 545 8.55 -1.74 -16.99
C ILE A 545 7.10 -2.18 -16.79
N ARG A 546 6.18 -1.25 -16.59
CA ARG A 546 4.76 -1.53 -16.33
C ARG A 546 4.10 -2.32 -17.47
N GLU A 547 4.38 -1.96 -18.71
CA GLU A 547 3.84 -2.64 -19.90
C GLU A 547 4.64 -3.90 -20.28
N GLY A 548 5.73 -4.22 -19.53
CA GLY A 548 6.46 -5.46 -19.65
C GLY A 548 7.36 -5.56 -20.88
N TYR A 549 7.96 -4.46 -21.31
CA TYR A 549 8.97 -4.42 -22.39
C TYR A 549 10.38 -4.76 -21.88
N VAL A 550 10.60 -4.76 -20.55
CA VAL A 550 11.93 -4.94 -19.96
C VAL A 550 12.13 -6.38 -19.53
N TYR A 551 13.29 -6.94 -19.90
CA TYR A 551 13.68 -8.31 -19.58
C TYR A 551 15.10 -8.36 -19.04
N ILE A 552 15.40 -9.36 -18.23
CA ILE A 552 16.74 -9.72 -17.79
C ILE A 552 17.10 -11.04 -18.46
N ALA A 553 18.25 -11.09 -19.15
CA ALA A 553 18.78 -12.34 -19.66
C ALA A 553 19.49 -13.09 -18.53
N GLU A 554 19.10 -14.34 -18.29
CA GLU A 554 19.84 -15.23 -17.42
C GLU A 554 21.00 -15.85 -18.20
N THR A 555 22.21 -15.66 -17.70
CA THR A 555 23.43 -16.29 -18.21
C THR A 555 23.81 -17.46 -17.32
N PRO A 556 24.30 -18.58 -17.88
CA PRO A 556 24.67 -19.73 -17.06
C PRO A 556 25.86 -19.40 -16.15
N LEU A 557 25.84 -19.93 -14.94
CA LEU A 557 26.93 -19.80 -13.96
C LEU A 557 27.96 -20.92 -14.10
N PHE A 558 27.54 -22.05 -14.67
CA PHE A 558 28.39 -23.23 -14.81
C PHE A 558 28.16 -23.88 -16.17
N GLU A 559 29.27 -24.33 -16.76
CA GLU A 559 29.35 -25.20 -17.95
C GLU A 559 29.84 -26.57 -17.52
N ILE A 560 29.08 -27.61 -17.85
CA ILE A 560 29.36 -28.99 -17.46
C ILE A 560 29.51 -29.81 -18.75
N THR A 561 30.75 -30.16 -19.07
CA THR A 561 31.08 -30.88 -20.31
C THR A 561 31.43 -32.33 -20.03
N TYR A 562 30.83 -33.24 -20.75
CA TYR A 562 31.09 -34.69 -20.65
C TYR A 562 31.10 -35.35 -22.02
N ARG A 563 31.75 -36.51 -22.14
CA ARG A 563 31.81 -37.29 -23.36
C ARG A 563 30.83 -38.45 -23.33
N GLU A 564 30.04 -38.56 -24.39
CA GLU A 564 29.14 -39.68 -24.62
C GLU A 564 29.37 -40.25 -26.02
N LYS A 565 29.84 -41.52 -26.11
CA LYS A 565 30.06 -42.25 -27.39
C LYS A 565 30.82 -41.45 -28.45
N ASN A 566 31.96 -40.87 -28.14
CA ASN A 566 32.78 -40.01 -29.01
C ASN A 566 32.22 -38.61 -29.33
N ALA A 567 31.11 -38.20 -28.77
CA ALA A 567 30.61 -36.82 -28.84
C ALA A 567 30.81 -36.12 -27.51
N GLU A 568 31.26 -34.88 -27.57
CA GLU A 568 31.31 -33.99 -26.42
C GLU A 568 29.96 -33.30 -26.28
N LYS A 569 29.39 -33.36 -25.08
CA LYS A 569 28.11 -32.71 -24.77
C LYS A 569 28.30 -31.75 -23.61
N THR A 570 27.71 -30.58 -23.72
CA THR A 570 27.76 -29.52 -22.72
C THR A 570 26.38 -29.26 -22.18
N TRP A 571 26.29 -29.19 -20.84
CA TRP A 571 25.11 -28.76 -20.11
C TRP A 571 25.41 -27.48 -19.37
N PHE A 572 24.37 -26.62 -19.26
CA PHE A 572 24.49 -25.32 -18.61
C PHE A 572 23.64 -25.29 -17.34
N ALA A 573 24.22 -24.79 -16.24
CA ALA A 573 23.52 -24.60 -14.99
C ALA A 573 23.50 -23.13 -14.60
N TYR A 574 22.34 -22.65 -14.21
CA TYR A 574 22.07 -21.25 -13.85
C TYR A 574 22.03 -21.03 -12.33
N SER A 575 22.18 -22.09 -11.55
CA SER A 575 22.25 -22.06 -10.10
C SER A 575 23.13 -23.21 -9.57
N GLU A 576 23.61 -23.09 -8.34
CA GLU A 576 24.30 -24.17 -7.64
C GLU A 576 23.42 -25.43 -7.50
N LYS A 577 22.10 -25.25 -7.37
CA LYS A 577 21.14 -26.34 -7.32
C LYS A 577 21.06 -27.08 -8.64
N GLU A 578 20.89 -26.36 -9.76
CA GLU A 578 20.88 -26.97 -11.10
C GLU A 578 22.20 -27.70 -11.40
N LYS A 579 23.34 -27.09 -11.03
CA LYS A 579 24.65 -27.76 -11.14
C LYS A 579 24.68 -29.07 -10.37
N ALA A 580 24.25 -29.08 -9.11
CA ALA A 580 24.21 -30.29 -8.29
C ALA A 580 23.30 -31.38 -8.88
N ASP A 581 22.17 -30.99 -9.44
CA ASP A 581 21.23 -31.92 -10.09
C ASP A 581 21.81 -32.50 -11.39
N ILE A 582 22.49 -31.69 -12.20
CA ILE A 582 23.19 -32.15 -13.41
C ILE A 582 24.35 -33.09 -13.06
N VAL A 583 25.19 -32.73 -12.08
CA VAL A 583 26.30 -33.56 -11.63
C VAL A 583 25.79 -34.92 -11.12
N ARG A 584 24.67 -34.95 -10.41
CA ARG A 584 24.03 -36.18 -9.95
C ARG A 584 23.56 -37.08 -11.10
N GLN A 585 23.05 -36.48 -12.21
CA GLN A 585 22.68 -37.23 -13.43
C GLN A 585 23.88 -37.76 -14.19
N LEU A 586 25.05 -37.18 -14.01
CA LEU A 586 26.30 -37.58 -14.64
C LEU A 586 27.15 -38.50 -13.76
N GLU A 587 26.60 -39.00 -12.64
CA GLU A 587 27.30 -39.95 -11.76
C GLU A 587 27.78 -41.20 -12.53
N GLY A 588 29.05 -41.50 -12.41
CA GLY A 588 29.69 -42.57 -13.15
C GLY A 588 30.25 -42.18 -14.54
N LYS A 589 30.03 -40.97 -15.02
CA LYS A 589 30.62 -40.42 -16.24
C LYS A 589 31.80 -39.51 -15.90
N LYS A 590 32.80 -39.42 -16.83
CA LYS A 590 33.85 -38.39 -16.72
C LYS A 590 33.30 -37.08 -17.26
N PHE A 591 33.25 -36.06 -16.40
CA PHE A 591 32.84 -34.71 -16.77
C PHE A 591 33.80 -33.67 -16.21
N THR A 592 33.77 -32.47 -16.78
CA THR A 592 34.45 -31.27 -16.28
C THR A 592 33.41 -30.22 -15.97
N VAL A 593 33.60 -29.49 -14.86
CA VAL A 593 32.78 -28.36 -14.49
C VAL A 593 33.64 -27.11 -14.57
N GLN A 594 33.23 -26.17 -15.40
CA GLN A 594 33.86 -24.85 -15.49
C GLN A 594 32.84 -23.82 -14.95
N ARG A 595 33.32 -22.84 -14.20
CA ARG A 595 32.52 -21.69 -13.86
C ARG A 595 32.51 -20.77 -15.09
N SER A 596 31.30 -20.40 -15.54
CA SER A 596 31.16 -19.41 -16.60
C SER A 596 31.78 -18.09 -16.14
N LYS A 597 32.63 -17.55 -16.97
CA LYS A 597 33.27 -16.25 -16.76
C LYS A 597 32.39 -15.14 -17.27
N GLY A 598 32.90 -13.91 -17.32
CA GLY A 598 32.16 -12.79 -17.87
C GLY A 598 31.74 -12.99 -19.33
N LEU A 599 30.68 -12.31 -19.75
CA LEU A 599 30.10 -12.39 -21.12
C LEU A 599 31.13 -12.20 -22.25
N GLY A 600 32.19 -11.43 -21.96
CA GLY A 600 33.28 -11.18 -22.93
C GLY A 600 34.21 -12.36 -23.15
N GLU A 601 34.20 -13.37 -22.31
CA GLU A 601 35.09 -14.53 -22.36
C GLU A 601 34.37 -15.81 -22.82
N ASN A 602 33.03 -15.74 -22.98
CA ASN A 602 32.22 -16.88 -23.38
C ASN A 602 32.34 -17.15 -24.89
N ASP A 603 32.31 -18.44 -25.26
CA ASP A 603 32.27 -18.87 -26.65
C ASP A 603 31.00 -18.38 -27.36
N PRO A 604 31.08 -17.90 -28.62
CA PRO A 604 29.92 -17.43 -29.37
C PRO A 604 28.79 -18.45 -29.53
N GLU A 605 29.10 -19.75 -29.71
CA GLU A 605 28.09 -20.79 -29.85
C GLU A 605 27.35 -21.01 -28.51
N MET A 606 28.09 -21.01 -27.41
CA MET A 606 27.51 -21.04 -26.05
C MET A 606 26.60 -19.85 -25.81
N MET A 607 27.06 -18.65 -26.11
CA MET A 607 26.28 -17.43 -25.98
C MET A 607 24.99 -17.45 -26.82
N TRP A 608 25.08 -17.99 -28.03
CA TRP A 608 23.90 -18.22 -28.86
C TRP A 608 22.91 -19.13 -28.14
N LEU A 609 23.35 -20.35 -27.76
CA LEU A 609 22.50 -21.38 -27.17
C LEU A 609 21.87 -20.96 -25.84
N THR A 610 22.58 -20.20 -25.01
CA THR A 610 22.15 -19.92 -23.63
C THR A 610 21.46 -18.57 -23.45
N THR A 611 21.80 -17.57 -24.29
CA THR A 611 21.47 -16.18 -24.04
C THR A 611 20.77 -15.47 -25.21
N MET A 612 21.12 -15.80 -26.46
CA MET A 612 20.65 -15.06 -27.63
C MET A 612 19.54 -15.78 -28.41
N ASN A 613 19.55 -17.10 -28.47
CA ASN A 613 18.58 -17.88 -29.23
C ASN A 613 17.19 -17.83 -28.59
N PRO A 614 16.17 -17.31 -29.28
CA PRO A 614 14.81 -17.23 -28.76
C PRO A 614 14.20 -18.54 -28.24
N GLU A 615 14.62 -19.68 -28.79
CA GLU A 615 14.08 -21.00 -28.43
C GLU A 615 14.69 -21.59 -27.16
N THR A 616 15.92 -21.19 -26.81
CA THR A 616 16.67 -21.84 -25.71
C THR A 616 17.07 -20.90 -24.58
N ARG A 617 17.12 -19.59 -24.83
CA ARG A 617 17.48 -18.57 -23.87
C ARG A 617 16.45 -18.48 -22.72
N ARG A 618 16.91 -18.04 -21.55
CA ARG A 618 16.05 -17.72 -20.40
C ARG A 618 15.97 -16.21 -20.24
N LEU A 619 14.75 -15.67 -20.36
CA LEU A 619 14.46 -14.26 -20.11
C LEU A 619 13.48 -14.13 -18.95
N VAL A 620 13.88 -13.38 -17.94
CA VAL A 620 12.99 -12.98 -16.83
C VAL A 620 12.34 -11.67 -17.21
N LYS A 621 11.02 -11.66 -17.34
CA LYS A 621 10.25 -10.44 -17.58
C LYS A 621 10.18 -9.62 -16.30
N VAL A 622 10.50 -8.34 -16.40
CA VAL A 622 10.44 -7.42 -15.25
C VAL A 622 9.07 -6.77 -15.25
N LEU A 623 8.29 -7.06 -14.22
CA LEU A 623 6.98 -6.47 -13.97
C LEU A 623 6.94 -5.96 -12.52
N PRO A 624 6.28 -4.84 -12.22
CA PRO A 624 5.98 -4.47 -10.85
C PRO A 624 4.82 -5.34 -10.35
N ASP A 625 4.97 -5.99 -9.20
CA ASP A 625 3.88 -6.72 -8.56
C ASP A 625 2.89 -5.74 -7.92
N ASP A 626 3.41 -4.70 -7.30
CA ASP A 626 2.69 -3.60 -6.68
C ASP A 626 3.45 -2.29 -6.90
N ALA A 627 2.74 -1.20 -7.21
CA ALA A 627 3.39 0.07 -7.55
C ALA A 627 3.98 0.76 -6.32
N GLU A 628 3.34 0.65 -5.15
CA GLU A 628 3.82 1.26 -3.90
C GLU A 628 5.00 0.47 -3.35
N GLU A 629 4.90 -0.85 -3.31
CA GLU A 629 6.00 -1.72 -2.88
C GLU A 629 7.21 -1.59 -3.81
N THR A 630 6.99 -1.52 -5.11
CA THR A 630 8.06 -1.26 -6.08
C THR A 630 8.75 0.08 -5.79
N ALA A 631 7.99 1.15 -5.55
CA ALA A 631 8.54 2.45 -5.21
C ALA A 631 9.32 2.39 -3.89
N ARG A 632 8.77 1.74 -2.86
CA ARG A 632 9.39 1.54 -1.55
C ARG A 632 10.72 0.79 -1.65
N VAL A 633 10.77 -0.30 -2.41
CA VAL A 633 11.99 -1.11 -2.59
C VAL A 633 13.06 -0.32 -3.33
N PHE A 634 12.71 0.40 -4.40
CA PHE A 634 13.67 1.26 -5.10
C PHE A 634 14.22 2.37 -4.21
N ASP A 635 13.37 3.03 -3.43
CA ASP A 635 13.81 4.08 -2.49
C ASP A 635 14.66 3.52 -1.36
N LEU A 636 14.26 2.39 -0.78
CA LEU A 636 15.02 1.71 0.27
C LEU A 636 16.41 1.27 -0.20
N LEU A 637 16.50 0.59 -1.34
CA LEU A 637 17.76 0.00 -1.80
C LEU A 637 18.67 1.04 -2.48
N LEU A 638 18.13 2.03 -3.17
CA LEU A 638 18.85 2.92 -4.06
C LEU A 638 18.67 4.40 -3.73
N GLY A 639 17.71 4.77 -2.90
CA GLY A 639 17.47 6.10 -2.37
C GLY A 639 18.48 6.51 -1.29
N ASP A 640 18.13 7.51 -0.46
CA ASP A 640 19.05 8.07 0.55
C ASP A 640 18.96 7.41 1.92
N ASN A 641 18.01 6.48 2.14
CA ASN A 641 17.78 5.79 3.42
C ASN A 641 18.87 4.74 3.70
N LEU A 642 20.04 5.20 4.22
CA LEU A 642 21.18 4.33 4.53
C LEU A 642 20.87 3.37 5.69
N GLN A 643 20.14 3.83 6.70
CA GLN A 643 19.80 3.00 7.87
C GLN A 643 18.82 1.90 7.48
N GLY A 644 17.75 2.22 6.76
CA GLY A 644 16.81 1.22 6.30
C GLY A 644 17.44 0.12 5.42
N ARG A 645 18.47 0.47 4.62
CA ARG A 645 19.24 -0.54 3.87
C ARG A 645 20.03 -1.50 4.78
N LYS A 646 20.65 -0.97 5.84
CA LYS A 646 21.38 -1.80 6.80
C LYS A 646 20.43 -2.77 7.50
N ASP A 647 19.28 -2.28 7.91
CA ASP A 647 18.27 -3.06 8.61
C ASP A 647 17.63 -4.14 7.71
N HIS A 648 17.52 -3.86 6.40
CA HIS A 648 16.99 -4.81 5.42
C HIS A 648 17.99 -5.94 5.05
N ILE A 649 19.31 -5.70 5.21
CA ILE A 649 20.37 -6.66 4.89
C ILE A 649 20.78 -7.49 6.13
N ALA A 650 20.54 -6.98 7.33
CA ALA A 650 20.82 -7.66 8.60
C ALA A 650 19.81 -8.77 8.89
#